data_c1d26679542c2418729eb1bebb3c0582
#
_entry.id   c1d26679542c2418729eb1bebb3c0582
#
_cell.length_a   1.000
_cell.length_b   1.000
_cell.length_c   1.000
_cell.angle_alpha   90.00
_cell.angle_beta   90.00
_cell.angle_gamma   90.00
#
_symmetry.space_group_name_H-M   'P 1'
#
loop_
_entity.id
_entity.type
_entity.pdbx_description
1 polymer ?
#
loop_
_entity_poly.entity_id
_entity_poly.type
_entity_poly.pdbx_seq_one_letter_code
_entity_poly.pdbx_strand_id
1 'polypeptide(L)'
;MSHLDEKTLHARRHPYLEGNFAPIQQTTTLTQCSYTGCIPTELTGGQYVRNGGNPVSHQDLGRDAHWFDGDGMLSGVAFRKMSSDGKVVPEFVNQYILTDLYLSRKTTSVISPIMPSITTLVNPVSTMLQIMFATFRTIFLVILSNLPGSQQAIKRISVANTALLYHDGRALATCESGPPMRIKLPSLDTVGWFDGVQAEGEPKLSSLNEKESTFGGDGLLSFMKEWTTGHPKVDPVSGEMLLYHNTFLPPYVHFSVLPKNSLEVHSERRLVNQPLPGVSGARMMHDFGASRTHTIIMDLPLSLDPLNTLRNQKVVSYDSTKPSRFGVFPRHNPSSVRWFSTSSCCIFHTANTWDTKSSRGTSSVNLLTCRMTSSKLVYTTGNISPPKASNSLTAQAKGLGREVMRNEKGNDDCRYEQAPVLESPGEAAHLTDYFSANDDSEDIDQCRLYYYEFDLLTQVQNNITHQWALSAIPFEFPSVRPDCEMQPARYIYGCSTSTSCFGVALGKADKVDLLVKVDAKTLIQRGKDMKTTPVTGCVDRRSIREILEKQVEKDPIRIFHLPPKQYAQEPRFVPRASSTEEDAGYLLFYVFDETQLLPSGDCSPSAVSELWVLDAQNMRDVVAKVTLPQRVPYGLHATWFSRQHVDEQRAVESLRSLDVVQRKKDEWVNGGGVARRAWAMMRDKLERAMG
;
A
#
# COMPACT_ATOMS: atom_id res chain seq x y z
N MET A 1 47.87 -16.10 16.32
CA MET A 1 47.12 -15.21 15.43
C MET A 1 46.44 -16.03 14.37
N SER A 2 45.17 -15.83 14.15
CA SER A 2 44.33 -16.48 13.13
C SER A 2 43.68 -17.81 13.50
N HIS A 3 42.56 -17.77 14.19
CA HIS A 3 41.43 -18.74 14.07
C HIS A 3 40.18 -18.25 14.80
N LEU A 4 39.99 -16.93 14.92
CA LEU A 4 38.89 -16.34 15.69
C LEU A 4 38.00 -15.35 14.91
N ASP A 5 37.94 -15.37 13.57
CA ASP A 5 37.19 -14.33 12.87
C ASP A 5 36.23 -14.77 11.78
N GLU A 6 36.09 -16.07 11.49
CA GLU A 6 35.12 -16.50 10.44
C GLU A 6 33.71 -16.81 10.96
N LYS A 7 33.51 -16.92 12.27
CA LYS A 7 32.18 -17.21 12.85
C LYS A 7 31.34 -16.00 13.24
N THR A 8 31.89 -14.80 13.14
CA THR A 8 31.19 -13.56 13.54
C THR A 8 30.61 -12.76 12.37
N LEU A 9 30.75 -13.20 11.14
CA LEU A 9 30.44 -12.41 9.95
C LEU A 9 29.05 -12.69 9.31
N HIS A 10 28.23 -13.56 9.85
CA HIS A 10 26.87 -13.76 9.38
C HIS A 10 25.84 -13.52 10.49
N ALA A 11 25.80 -12.29 11.04
CA ALA A 11 24.54 -11.80 11.57
C ALA A 11 23.55 -11.84 10.41
N ARG A 12 22.53 -12.71 10.47
CA ARG A 12 21.49 -12.82 9.45
C ARG A 12 20.96 -11.43 9.16
N ARG A 13 21.12 -10.97 7.93
CA ARG A 13 20.49 -9.73 7.48
C ARG A 13 18.96 -9.87 7.62
N HIS A 14 18.29 -8.75 7.74
CA HIS A 14 16.84 -8.74 7.83
C HIS A 14 16.23 -9.29 6.55
N PRO A 15 15.19 -10.18 6.56
CA PRO A 15 14.61 -10.81 5.37
C PRO A 15 14.17 -9.81 4.28
N TYR A 16 13.73 -8.62 4.68
CA TYR A 16 13.37 -7.54 3.75
C TYR A 16 14.57 -6.73 3.23
N LEU A 17 15.79 -7.15 3.50
CA LEU A 17 17.04 -6.62 2.95
C LEU A 17 17.86 -7.67 2.20
N GLU A 18 17.30 -8.86 1.96
CA GLU A 18 17.92 -9.99 1.28
C GLU A 18 17.19 -10.34 -0.02
N GLY A 19 17.84 -11.09 -0.90
CA GLY A 19 17.26 -11.53 -2.16
C GLY A 19 16.68 -10.38 -2.97
N ASN A 20 15.53 -10.59 -3.59
CA ASN A 20 14.89 -9.53 -4.38
C ASN A 20 14.12 -8.47 -3.55
N PHE A 21 14.09 -8.60 -2.22
CA PHE A 21 13.68 -7.49 -1.35
C PHE A 21 14.80 -6.45 -1.16
N ALA A 22 16.07 -6.85 -1.34
CA ALA A 22 17.20 -5.94 -1.17
C ALA A 22 17.07 -4.72 -2.08
N PRO A 23 17.31 -3.50 -1.55
CA PRO A 23 17.19 -2.27 -2.32
C PRO A 23 18.21 -2.21 -3.48
N ILE A 24 17.92 -1.39 -4.48
CA ILE A 24 18.81 -1.06 -5.59
C ILE A 24 19.18 0.42 -5.51
N GLN A 25 20.39 0.75 -5.96
CA GLN A 25 20.87 2.14 -5.99
C GLN A 25 20.89 2.72 -7.40
N GLN A 26 20.89 1.86 -8.40
CA GLN A 26 21.00 2.25 -9.80
C GLN A 26 19.64 2.77 -10.31
N THR A 27 19.67 3.91 -10.98
CA THR A 27 18.57 4.45 -11.78
C THR A 27 18.86 4.24 -13.26
N THR A 28 17.82 4.06 -14.06
CA THR A 28 17.92 3.80 -15.50
C THR A 28 16.91 4.68 -16.22
N THR A 29 17.38 5.43 -17.23
CA THR A 29 16.52 6.16 -18.15
C THR A 29 15.89 5.20 -19.16
N LEU A 30 14.88 5.65 -19.90
CA LEU A 30 14.18 4.83 -20.90
C LEU A 30 15.18 4.04 -21.77
N THR A 31 15.20 2.74 -21.57
CA THR A 31 16.15 1.79 -22.20
C THR A 31 15.35 0.67 -22.84
N GLN A 32 15.61 0.42 -24.11
CA GLN A 32 14.94 -0.63 -24.88
C GLN A 32 15.18 -2.02 -24.27
N CYS A 33 14.13 -2.82 -24.20
CA CYS A 33 14.13 -4.16 -23.66
C CYS A 33 13.92 -5.21 -24.76
N SER A 34 14.53 -6.37 -24.59
CA SER A 34 14.17 -7.56 -25.36
C SER A 34 12.89 -8.19 -24.82
N TYR A 35 12.18 -8.93 -25.68
CA TYR A 35 10.99 -9.64 -25.28
C TYR A 35 10.77 -10.90 -26.10
N THR A 36 9.96 -11.81 -25.58
CA THR A 36 9.49 -13.02 -26.25
C THR A 36 7.96 -13.00 -26.32
N GLY A 37 7.38 -13.75 -27.26
CA GLY A 37 5.94 -13.77 -27.47
C GLY A 37 5.43 -12.61 -28.32
N CYS A 38 4.17 -12.22 -28.14
CA CYS A 38 3.51 -11.16 -28.89
C CYS A 38 2.99 -10.08 -27.95
N ILE A 39 3.52 -8.86 -28.03
CA ILE A 39 3.02 -7.71 -27.25
C ILE A 39 1.67 -7.29 -27.81
N PRO A 40 0.59 -7.30 -27.01
CA PRO A 40 -0.73 -6.83 -27.42
C PRO A 40 -0.72 -5.37 -27.89
N THR A 41 -1.49 -5.07 -28.93
CA THR A 41 -1.60 -3.72 -29.49
C THR A 41 -2.23 -2.73 -28.51
N GLU A 42 -3.02 -3.21 -27.56
CA GLU A 42 -3.64 -2.44 -26.48
C GLU A 42 -2.63 -1.77 -25.56
N LEU A 43 -1.42 -2.32 -25.49
CA LEU A 43 -0.34 -1.74 -24.67
C LEU A 43 0.35 -0.57 -25.36
N THR A 44 0.14 -0.36 -26.66
CA THR A 44 0.83 0.65 -27.47
C THR A 44 0.60 2.07 -26.93
N GLY A 45 1.70 2.77 -26.62
CA GLY A 45 1.70 4.15 -26.12
C GLY A 45 1.44 4.26 -24.63
N GLY A 46 1.05 3.17 -23.96
CA GLY A 46 0.86 3.15 -22.51
C GLY A 46 2.12 2.77 -21.75
N GLN A 47 2.02 2.82 -20.41
CA GLN A 47 3.11 2.49 -19.50
C GLN A 47 2.58 1.76 -18.27
N TYR A 48 3.21 0.63 -17.92
CA TYR A 48 3.04 -0.04 -16.63
C TYR A 48 4.08 0.50 -15.67
N VAL A 49 3.66 1.03 -14.53
CA VAL A 49 4.56 1.61 -13.52
C VAL A 49 4.23 1.04 -12.16
N ARG A 50 5.27 0.73 -11.39
CA ARG A 50 5.19 0.23 -10.04
C ARG A 50 5.94 1.13 -9.07
N ASN A 51 5.38 1.32 -7.89
CA ASN A 51 5.96 2.04 -6.76
C ASN A 51 6.38 1.06 -5.65
N GLY A 52 7.27 1.47 -4.80
CA GLY A 52 7.68 0.70 -3.62
C GLY A 52 8.75 1.41 -2.82
N GLY A 53 8.90 0.98 -1.55
CA GLY A 53 9.99 1.45 -0.70
C GLY A 53 11.32 0.88 -1.18
N ASN A 54 12.29 1.77 -1.41
CA ASN A 54 13.66 1.40 -1.76
C ASN A 54 14.64 2.27 -0.97
N PRO A 55 14.95 1.89 0.29
CA PRO A 55 15.71 2.75 1.18
C PRO A 55 17.13 3.01 0.66
N VAL A 56 17.51 4.29 0.61
CA VAL A 56 18.86 4.72 0.23
C VAL A 56 19.88 4.38 1.32
N SER A 57 19.46 4.34 2.58
CA SER A 57 20.30 4.04 3.75
C SER A 57 19.50 3.26 4.80
N HIS A 58 20.12 2.23 5.38
CA HIS A 58 19.55 1.42 6.45
C HIS A 58 20.09 1.81 7.85
N GLN A 59 21.01 2.77 7.93
CA GLN A 59 21.69 3.13 9.19
C GLN A 59 20.86 4.05 10.09
N ASP A 60 19.60 4.31 9.72
CA ASP A 60 18.74 5.18 10.49
C ASP A 60 18.31 4.52 11.80
N LEU A 61 18.83 4.99 12.92
CA LEU A 61 18.49 4.63 14.30
C LEU A 61 18.73 3.16 14.71
N GLY A 62 19.50 2.36 13.98
CA GLY A 62 19.77 0.94 14.33
C GLY A 62 18.53 0.06 14.35
N ARG A 63 17.55 0.35 13.53
CA ARG A 63 16.26 -0.34 13.47
C ARG A 63 16.25 -1.48 12.47
N ASP A 64 15.36 -2.44 12.74
CA ASP A 64 14.98 -3.47 11.78
C ASP A 64 14.35 -2.86 10.53
N ALA A 65 14.49 -3.51 9.39
CA ALA A 65 13.82 -3.12 8.16
C ALA A 65 12.34 -3.51 8.19
N HIS A 66 11.54 -2.82 7.39
CA HIS A 66 10.14 -3.16 7.17
C HIS A 66 9.84 -3.03 5.67
N TRP A 67 9.02 -3.91 5.11
CA TRP A 67 8.74 -3.91 3.68
C TRP A 67 8.10 -2.62 3.17
N PHE A 68 7.32 -1.94 4.02
CA PHE A 68 6.66 -0.69 3.66
C PHE A 68 7.56 0.54 3.78
N ASP A 69 8.74 0.40 4.40
CA ASP A 69 9.64 1.52 4.66
C ASP A 69 10.63 1.73 3.52
N GLY A 70 10.97 2.96 3.23
CA GLY A 70 11.97 3.34 2.25
C GLY A 70 11.59 4.53 1.39
N ASP A 71 12.59 5.08 0.68
CA ASP A 71 12.36 6.13 -0.30
C ASP A 71 11.57 5.57 -1.49
N GLY A 72 10.64 6.34 -2.02
CA GLY A 72 9.83 5.91 -3.17
C GLY A 72 10.70 5.71 -4.41
N MET A 73 10.60 4.52 -5.00
CA MET A 73 11.23 4.20 -6.27
C MET A 73 10.21 3.68 -7.27
N LEU A 74 10.18 4.32 -8.43
CA LEU A 74 9.32 3.96 -9.55
C LEU A 74 10.09 3.06 -10.51
N SER A 75 9.45 1.98 -10.95
CA SER A 75 9.95 1.11 -12.03
C SER A 75 8.85 0.95 -13.06
N GLY A 76 9.12 1.32 -14.31
CA GLY A 76 8.12 1.32 -15.36
C GLY A 76 8.59 0.70 -16.68
N VAL A 77 7.65 0.15 -17.44
CA VAL A 77 7.85 -0.28 -18.83
C VAL A 77 6.88 0.47 -19.72
N ALA A 78 7.41 1.32 -20.58
CA ALA A 78 6.65 2.04 -21.61
C ALA A 78 6.64 1.23 -22.91
N PHE A 79 5.51 1.22 -23.62
CA PHE A 79 5.33 0.48 -24.87
C PHE A 79 5.28 1.45 -26.05
N ARG A 80 6.44 1.80 -26.60
CA ARG A 80 6.54 2.76 -27.68
C ARG A 80 6.29 2.12 -29.05
N LYS A 81 5.55 2.80 -29.90
CA LYS A 81 5.36 2.42 -31.30
C LYS A 81 6.52 2.97 -32.15
N MET A 82 7.22 2.12 -32.85
CA MET A 82 8.26 2.54 -33.79
C MET A 82 7.62 3.15 -35.04
N SER A 83 8.22 4.23 -35.52
CA SER A 83 7.72 4.93 -36.72
C SER A 83 8.00 4.17 -38.02
N SER A 84 9.03 3.32 -38.05
CA SER A 84 9.53 2.67 -39.26
C SER A 84 8.70 1.46 -39.69
N ASP A 85 8.24 0.66 -38.73
CA ASP A 85 7.58 -0.64 -39.02
C ASP A 85 6.29 -0.88 -38.23
N GLY A 86 5.91 0.11 -37.39
CA GLY A 86 4.74 0.01 -36.53
C GLY A 86 4.89 -0.96 -35.35
N LYS A 87 6.06 -1.56 -35.17
CA LYS A 87 6.36 -2.51 -34.11
C LYS A 87 6.32 -1.83 -32.73
N VAL A 88 5.78 -2.52 -31.75
CA VAL A 88 5.78 -2.07 -30.36
C VAL A 88 7.10 -2.49 -29.70
N VAL A 89 7.79 -1.53 -29.11
CA VAL A 89 9.07 -1.73 -28.42
C VAL A 89 8.90 -1.37 -26.95
N PRO A 90 9.14 -2.31 -26.01
CA PRO A 90 9.14 -2.02 -24.60
C PRO A 90 10.42 -1.29 -24.18
N GLU A 91 10.28 -0.25 -23.36
CA GLU A 91 11.38 0.54 -22.81
C GLU A 91 11.25 0.59 -21.29
N PHE A 92 12.26 0.15 -20.58
CA PHE A 92 12.31 0.18 -19.12
C PHE A 92 12.89 1.51 -18.62
N VAL A 93 12.36 1.98 -17.49
CA VAL A 93 12.83 3.14 -16.76
C VAL A 93 12.66 2.90 -15.27
N ASN A 94 13.64 3.32 -14.46
CA ASN A 94 13.41 3.42 -13.02
C ASN A 94 14.06 4.66 -12.44
N GLN A 95 13.35 5.31 -11.50
CA GLN A 95 13.75 6.58 -10.89
C GLN A 95 13.33 6.63 -9.43
N TYR A 96 14.16 7.24 -8.59
CA TYR A 96 13.72 7.67 -7.27
C TYR A 96 12.75 8.83 -7.38
N ILE A 97 11.75 8.84 -6.50
CA ILE A 97 10.91 10.02 -6.31
C ILE A 97 11.71 11.02 -5.48
N LEU A 98 11.96 12.22 -6.05
CA LEU A 98 12.76 13.25 -5.42
C LEU A 98 11.95 14.01 -4.36
N THR A 99 11.60 13.32 -3.28
CA THR A 99 10.94 13.91 -2.11
C THR A 99 11.89 14.83 -1.35
N ASP A 100 11.36 15.63 -0.43
CA ASP A 100 12.18 16.51 0.40
C ASP A 100 13.16 15.70 1.27
N LEU A 101 12.71 14.52 1.75
CA LEU A 101 13.56 13.61 2.51
C LEU A 101 14.69 13.01 1.67
N TYR A 102 14.38 12.55 0.46
CA TYR A 102 15.39 12.02 -0.45
C TYR A 102 16.45 13.09 -0.81
N LEU A 103 15.99 14.30 -1.18
CA LEU A 103 16.86 15.42 -1.53
C LEU A 103 17.75 15.84 -0.34
N SER A 104 17.19 15.90 0.85
CA SER A 104 17.95 16.24 2.06
C SER A 104 19.08 15.25 2.34
N ARG A 105 18.83 13.94 2.19
CA ARG A 105 19.86 12.90 2.40
C ARG A 105 21.00 12.98 1.40
N LYS A 106 20.72 13.38 0.16
CA LYS A 106 21.76 13.54 -0.86
C LYS A 106 22.56 14.81 -0.72
N THR A 107 21.98 15.87 -0.12
CA THR A 107 22.62 17.20 0.00
C THR A 107 23.30 17.45 1.35
N THR A 108 22.90 16.74 2.40
CA THR A 108 23.42 16.96 3.77
C THR A 108 23.82 15.62 4.39
N SER A 109 25.13 15.40 4.53
CA SER A 109 25.67 14.18 5.17
C SER A 109 25.54 14.17 6.69
N VAL A 110 25.17 15.28 7.32
CA VAL A 110 25.30 15.48 8.79
C VAL A 110 23.98 15.26 9.52
N ILE A 111 22.84 15.50 8.90
CA ILE A 111 21.53 15.37 9.59
C ILE A 111 20.53 14.69 8.66
N SER A 112 20.28 13.40 8.89
CA SER A 112 19.17 12.71 8.26
C SER A 112 17.90 12.95 9.10
N PRO A 113 16.83 13.53 8.51
CA PRO A 113 15.54 13.57 9.18
C PRO A 113 15.02 12.14 9.35
N ILE A 114 14.28 11.93 10.44
CA ILE A 114 13.63 10.63 10.62
C ILE A 114 12.62 10.41 9.49
N MET A 115 12.69 9.26 8.83
CA MET A 115 11.65 8.86 7.89
C MET A 115 10.40 8.42 8.65
N PRO A 116 9.20 8.71 8.12
CA PRO A 116 8.02 7.98 8.54
C PRO A 116 8.28 6.49 8.30
N SER A 117 8.34 5.73 9.37
CA SER A 117 8.71 4.32 9.34
C SER A 117 7.71 3.53 10.17
N ILE A 118 7.10 2.53 9.54
CA ILE A 118 6.20 1.61 10.22
C ILE A 118 6.99 0.83 11.28
N THR A 119 8.24 0.48 11.00
CA THR A 119 9.12 -0.18 12.00
C THR A 119 9.18 0.59 13.31
N THR A 120 9.32 1.91 13.25
CA THR A 120 9.34 2.76 14.47
C THR A 120 8.04 2.68 15.26
N LEU A 121 6.92 2.60 14.56
CA LEU A 121 5.58 2.58 15.16
C LEU A 121 5.24 1.22 15.77
N VAL A 122 5.75 0.11 15.20
CA VAL A 122 5.44 -1.25 15.65
C VAL A 122 6.52 -1.85 16.57
N ASN A 123 7.77 -1.40 16.50
CA ASN A 123 8.87 -1.85 17.35
C ASN A 123 9.83 -0.71 17.72
N PRO A 124 9.55 0.04 18.77
CA PRO A 124 10.44 1.09 19.25
C PRO A 124 11.66 0.48 19.96
N VAL A 125 12.61 -0.10 19.20
CA VAL A 125 13.86 -0.68 19.75
C VAL A 125 14.83 0.40 20.23
N SER A 126 14.80 1.57 19.62
CA SER A 126 15.59 2.71 20.08
C SER A 126 15.04 3.27 21.40
N THR A 127 15.92 3.76 22.23
CA THR A 127 15.48 4.41 23.46
C THR A 127 14.47 5.51 23.14
N MET A 128 13.40 5.58 23.91
CA MET A 128 12.33 6.58 23.77
C MET A 128 12.89 8.00 23.57
N LEU A 129 13.98 8.33 24.27
CA LEU A 129 14.67 9.61 24.16
C LEU A 129 15.23 9.86 22.75
N GLN A 130 15.77 8.84 22.07
CA GLN A 130 16.30 8.98 20.70
C GLN A 130 15.17 9.21 19.69
N ILE A 131 14.06 8.49 19.83
CA ILE A 131 12.88 8.69 18.95
C ILE A 131 12.29 10.08 19.19
N MET A 132 12.09 10.49 20.43
CA MET A 132 11.60 11.82 20.78
C MET A 132 12.52 12.91 20.22
N PHE A 133 13.82 12.77 20.43
CA PHE A 133 14.80 13.74 19.95
C PHE A 133 14.82 13.82 18.40
N ALA A 134 14.82 12.67 17.73
CA ALA A 134 14.78 12.62 16.26
C ALA A 134 13.47 13.17 15.68
N THR A 135 12.34 12.89 16.34
CA THR A 135 11.03 13.46 15.95
C THR A 135 11.01 14.96 16.19
N PHE A 136 11.47 15.43 17.34
CA PHE A 136 11.56 16.85 17.65
C PHE A 136 12.47 17.59 16.68
N ARG A 137 13.62 17.01 16.37
CA ARG A 137 14.55 17.52 15.36
C ARG A 137 13.89 17.63 13.98
N THR A 138 13.16 16.61 13.55
CA THR A 138 12.47 16.62 12.24
C THR A 138 11.39 17.70 12.19
N ILE A 139 10.57 17.82 13.23
CA ILE A 139 9.56 18.88 13.34
C ILE A 139 10.22 20.26 13.30
N PHE A 140 11.31 20.44 14.04
CA PHE A 140 12.07 21.69 14.05
C PHE A 140 12.65 22.03 12.67
N LEU A 141 13.19 21.05 11.94
CA LEU A 141 13.68 21.22 10.57
C LEU A 141 12.56 21.64 9.62
N VAL A 142 11.36 21.02 9.76
CA VAL A 142 10.17 21.42 8.99
C VAL A 142 9.74 22.85 9.31
N ILE A 143 9.72 23.23 10.58
CA ILE A 143 9.41 24.61 11.00
C ILE A 143 10.43 25.58 10.41
N LEU A 144 11.72 25.28 10.54
CA LEU A 144 12.79 26.11 9.96
C LEU A 144 12.64 26.24 8.42
N SER A 145 12.21 25.18 7.75
CA SER A 145 12.04 25.18 6.29
C SER A 145 10.88 26.09 5.82
N ASN A 146 9.88 26.31 6.69
CA ASN A 146 8.74 27.18 6.39
C ASN A 146 8.97 28.66 6.74
N LEU A 147 10.11 29.00 7.37
CA LEU A 147 10.45 30.40 7.62
C LEU A 147 10.81 31.14 6.33
N PRO A 148 10.45 32.41 6.22
CA PRO A 148 10.80 33.24 5.05
C PRO A 148 12.31 33.20 4.78
N GLY A 149 12.68 32.88 3.53
CA GLY A 149 14.09 32.78 3.11
C GLY A 149 14.80 31.52 3.56
N SER A 150 14.11 30.55 4.11
CA SER A 150 14.68 29.24 4.42
C SER A 150 15.04 28.48 3.15
N GLN A 151 16.18 27.80 3.18
CA GLN A 151 16.66 26.96 2.09
C GLN A 151 16.61 25.48 2.45
N GLN A 152 16.05 25.16 3.60
CA GLN A 152 15.79 23.76 3.96
C GLN A 152 14.88 23.14 2.91
N ALA A 153 15.29 21.99 2.38
CA ALA A 153 14.49 21.26 1.41
C ALA A 153 13.30 20.53 2.05
N ILE A 154 13.31 20.38 3.40
CA ILE A 154 12.32 19.54 4.11
C ILE A 154 11.11 20.38 4.49
N LYS A 155 10.16 20.52 3.58
CA LYS A 155 8.83 21.07 3.88
C LYS A 155 7.86 19.95 4.28
N ARG A 156 8.03 18.77 3.71
CA ARG A 156 7.14 17.60 3.88
C ARG A 156 7.93 16.36 4.21
N ILE A 157 7.39 15.55 5.13
CA ILE A 157 8.03 14.31 5.62
C ILE A 157 7.45 13.06 4.95
N SER A 158 7.09 13.12 3.68
CA SER A 158 6.56 12.00 2.92
C SER A 158 7.61 11.37 2.03
N VAL A 159 7.47 10.06 1.81
CA VAL A 159 8.33 9.25 0.93
C VAL A 159 7.67 8.90 -0.41
N ALA A 160 6.36 9.13 -0.55
CA ALA A 160 5.57 8.89 -1.77
C ALA A 160 5.75 7.49 -2.38
N ASN A 161 5.87 6.44 -1.55
CA ASN A 161 6.31 5.11 -1.96
C ASN A 161 5.20 4.06 -2.09
N THR A 162 3.93 4.43 -1.87
CA THR A 162 2.84 3.45 -1.72
C THR A 162 2.20 3.10 -3.06
N ALA A 163 1.46 4.00 -3.68
CA ALA A 163 0.69 3.71 -4.88
C ALA A 163 0.84 4.80 -5.96
N LEU A 164 0.13 4.60 -7.07
CA LEU A 164 0.10 5.50 -8.21
C LEU A 164 -1.32 5.64 -8.72
N LEU A 165 -1.70 6.84 -9.15
CA LEU A 165 -2.98 7.11 -9.80
C LEU A 165 -2.83 8.18 -10.88
N TYR A 166 -3.87 8.33 -11.71
CA TYR A 166 -3.97 9.41 -12.68
C TYR A 166 -5.22 10.26 -12.42
N HIS A 167 -5.03 11.57 -12.30
CA HIS A 167 -6.12 12.52 -12.14
C HIS A 167 -5.79 13.85 -12.81
N ASP A 168 -6.71 14.38 -13.58
CA ASP A 168 -6.65 15.75 -14.14
C ASP A 168 -5.34 16.04 -14.90
N GLY A 169 -4.91 15.13 -15.75
CA GLY A 169 -3.66 15.28 -16.52
C GLY A 169 -2.38 15.08 -15.69
N ARG A 170 -2.46 14.48 -14.53
CA ARG A 170 -1.34 14.24 -13.61
C ARG A 170 -1.22 12.78 -13.22
N ALA A 171 -0.04 12.21 -13.40
CA ALA A 171 0.32 10.97 -12.72
C ALA A 171 0.83 11.33 -11.32
N LEU A 172 0.26 10.71 -10.29
CA LEU A 172 0.48 11.04 -8.88
C LEU A 172 0.97 9.81 -8.12
N ALA A 173 2.09 9.94 -7.42
CA ALA A 173 2.60 8.96 -6.47
C ALA A 173 2.15 9.33 -5.05
N THR A 174 1.66 8.38 -4.28
CA THR A 174 1.00 8.59 -2.99
C THR A 174 1.69 7.88 -1.84
N CYS A 175 1.44 8.35 -0.64
CA CYS A 175 1.81 7.73 0.63
C CYS A 175 1.01 8.41 1.75
N GLU A 176 0.75 7.70 2.86
CA GLU A 176 -0.07 8.18 3.97
C GLU A 176 0.55 9.36 4.74
N SER A 177 1.83 9.62 4.55
CA SER A 177 2.58 10.64 5.32
C SER A 177 2.65 12.02 4.67
N GLY A 178 1.92 12.27 3.58
CA GLY A 178 1.89 13.59 2.94
C GLY A 178 0.96 13.67 1.72
N PRO A 179 0.96 14.80 1.02
CA PRO A 179 0.19 14.96 -0.20
C PRO A 179 0.78 14.14 -1.36
N PRO A 180 0.02 13.90 -2.44
CA PRO A 180 0.54 13.22 -3.62
C PRO A 180 1.71 13.96 -4.27
N MET A 181 2.66 13.22 -4.85
CA MET A 181 3.76 13.73 -5.63
C MET A 181 3.51 13.52 -7.11
N ARG A 182 3.47 14.60 -7.89
CA ARG A 182 3.36 14.51 -9.36
C ARG A 182 4.64 13.99 -9.98
N ILE A 183 4.50 13.04 -10.90
CA ILE A 183 5.56 12.51 -11.75
C ILE A 183 5.22 12.76 -13.22
N LYS A 184 6.22 12.75 -14.09
CA LYS A 184 6.07 12.92 -15.55
C LYS A 184 6.20 11.57 -16.25
N LEU A 185 5.22 11.20 -17.05
CA LEU A 185 5.28 10.01 -17.91
C LEU A 185 5.90 10.35 -19.28
N PRO A 186 6.60 9.46 -19.96
CA PRO A 186 6.99 8.14 -19.48
C PRO A 186 8.33 8.11 -18.73
N SER A 187 9.03 9.26 -18.57
CA SER A 187 10.39 9.34 -18.00
C SER A 187 10.44 9.08 -16.49
N LEU A 188 9.31 9.15 -15.79
CA LEU A 188 9.15 9.03 -14.33
C LEU A 188 9.89 10.11 -13.53
N ASP A 189 10.25 11.21 -14.17
CA ASP A 189 10.85 12.36 -13.48
C ASP A 189 9.89 12.99 -12.49
N THR A 190 10.40 13.45 -11.35
CA THR A 190 9.60 14.10 -10.31
C THR A 190 9.33 15.55 -10.69
N VAL A 191 8.04 15.93 -10.71
CA VAL A 191 7.59 17.30 -10.96
C VAL A 191 7.51 18.09 -9.65
N GLY A 192 6.70 17.63 -8.69
CA GLY A 192 6.56 18.26 -7.39
C GLY A 192 5.31 17.85 -6.62
N TRP A 193 5.16 18.37 -5.41
CA TRP A 193 4.00 18.09 -4.55
C TRP A 193 2.72 18.68 -5.13
N PHE A 194 1.66 17.91 -5.11
CA PHE A 194 0.30 18.32 -5.51
C PHE A 194 -0.50 18.72 -4.26
N ASP A 195 -1.00 19.93 -4.22
CA ASP A 195 -1.69 20.53 -3.07
C ASP A 195 -3.22 20.43 -3.12
N GLY A 196 -3.75 19.74 -4.13
CA GLY A 196 -5.20 19.64 -4.40
C GLY A 196 -5.70 20.63 -5.46
N VAL A 197 -4.88 21.56 -5.89
CA VAL A 197 -5.15 22.53 -6.99
C VAL A 197 -4.12 22.39 -8.07
N GLN A 198 -2.84 22.50 -7.70
CA GLN A 198 -1.71 22.56 -8.61
C GLN A 198 -0.53 21.76 -8.04
N ALA A 199 0.31 21.21 -8.91
CA ALA A 199 1.60 20.67 -8.49
C ALA A 199 2.72 21.70 -8.61
N GLU A 200 3.69 21.65 -7.69
CA GLU A 200 4.95 22.39 -7.86
C GLU A 200 5.55 22.01 -9.21
N GLY A 201 6.13 22.95 -9.93
CA GLY A 201 6.71 22.70 -11.26
C GLY A 201 5.71 22.75 -12.42
N GLU A 202 4.43 23.00 -12.16
CA GLU A 202 3.46 23.39 -13.19
C GLU A 202 3.52 24.92 -13.45
N PRO A 203 3.09 25.38 -14.65
CA PRO A 203 2.93 26.80 -14.92
C PRO A 203 1.99 27.46 -13.90
N LYS A 204 2.42 28.57 -13.32
CA LYS A 204 1.61 29.31 -12.35
C LYS A 204 0.32 29.80 -12.99
N LEU A 205 -0.80 29.54 -12.32
CA LEU A 205 -2.11 30.03 -12.73
C LEU A 205 -2.27 31.49 -12.30
N SER A 206 -2.31 32.40 -13.27
CA SER A 206 -2.46 33.86 -13.05
C SER A 206 -3.82 34.26 -12.47
N SER A 207 -4.80 33.34 -12.41
CA SER A 207 -6.17 33.62 -12.00
C SER A 207 -6.53 33.12 -10.61
N LEU A 208 -5.62 32.45 -9.89
CA LEU A 208 -5.91 31.97 -8.54
C LEU A 208 -5.73 33.11 -7.53
N ASN A 209 -6.83 33.57 -6.95
CA ASN A 209 -6.79 34.39 -5.75
C ASN A 209 -6.11 33.59 -4.62
N GLU A 210 -5.18 34.21 -3.88
CA GLU A 210 -4.35 33.58 -2.83
C GLU A 210 -5.11 32.87 -1.68
N LYS A 211 -6.45 32.73 -1.75
CA LYS A 211 -7.30 32.19 -0.70
C LYS A 211 -7.93 30.84 -1.00
N GLU A 212 -7.41 30.09 -1.98
CA GLU A 212 -8.03 28.80 -2.28
C GLU A 212 -7.56 27.72 -1.29
N SER A 213 -8.54 26.96 -0.81
CA SER A 213 -8.31 25.90 0.17
C SER A 213 -7.47 24.76 -0.45
N THR A 214 -6.23 24.64 -0.03
CA THR A 214 -5.31 23.55 -0.34
C THR A 214 -5.37 22.45 0.73
N PHE A 215 -4.74 21.30 0.48
CA PHE A 215 -4.63 20.25 1.48
C PHE A 215 -3.95 20.79 2.75
N GLY A 216 -4.49 20.42 3.92
CA GLY A 216 -4.00 20.87 5.20
C GLY A 216 -4.44 22.27 5.61
N GLY A 217 -4.98 23.10 4.69
CA GLY A 217 -5.36 24.48 4.94
C GLY A 217 -4.17 25.37 5.30
N ASP A 218 -4.42 26.49 5.97
CA ASP A 218 -3.42 27.49 6.34
C ASP A 218 -2.83 27.26 7.75
N GLY A 219 -1.62 27.74 7.99
CA GLY A 219 -0.97 27.84 9.28
C GLY A 219 0.22 26.91 9.49
N LEU A 220 0.91 27.10 10.61
CA LEU A 220 2.14 26.37 10.95
C LEU A 220 1.98 24.85 11.07
N LEU A 221 0.77 24.36 11.33
CA LEU A 221 0.45 22.94 11.48
C LEU A 221 -0.20 22.34 10.22
N SER A 222 -0.25 23.08 9.10
CA SER A 222 -0.84 22.60 7.85
C SER A 222 -0.18 21.30 7.37
N PHE A 223 1.13 21.17 7.50
CA PHE A 223 1.90 19.98 7.12
C PHE A 223 1.47 18.70 7.85
N MET A 224 0.84 18.82 9.04
CA MET A 224 0.29 17.67 9.79
C MET A 224 -1.11 17.29 9.35
N LYS A 225 -1.79 18.13 8.59
CA LYS A 225 -3.18 17.94 8.13
C LYS A 225 -3.26 17.60 6.64
N GLU A 226 -2.16 17.71 5.90
CA GLU A 226 -2.11 17.38 4.47
C GLU A 226 -1.80 15.90 4.18
N TRP A 227 -1.71 15.06 5.22
CA TRP A 227 -1.48 13.62 5.08
C TRP A 227 -2.71 12.98 4.45
N THR A 228 -2.52 12.35 3.29
CA THR A 228 -3.62 11.73 2.53
C THR A 228 -3.59 10.21 2.70
N THR A 229 -4.62 9.54 2.21
CA THR A 229 -4.57 8.08 2.03
C THR A 229 -3.50 7.69 1.01
N GLY A 230 -2.89 6.52 1.17
CA GLY A 230 -2.06 5.89 0.12
C GLY A 230 -2.86 5.52 -1.14
N HIS A 231 -4.20 5.39 -1.02
CA HIS A 231 -5.09 4.90 -2.08
C HIS A 231 -6.25 5.87 -2.39
N PRO A 232 -5.99 7.09 -2.92
CA PRO A 232 -7.05 7.93 -3.45
C PRO A 232 -7.83 7.18 -4.55
N LYS A 233 -9.14 7.42 -4.66
CA LYS A 233 -9.98 6.78 -5.67
C LYS A 233 -10.37 7.81 -6.73
N VAL A 234 -10.33 7.42 -8.00
CA VAL A 234 -10.81 8.26 -9.12
C VAL A 234 -12.02 7.60 -9.74
N ASP A 235 -13.15 8.31 -9.76
CA ASP A 235 -14.37 7.81 -10.39
C ASP A 235 -14.18 7.77 -11.91
N PRO A 236 -14.24 6.59 -12.56
CA PRO A 236 -14.00 6.47 -14.00
C PRO A 236 -15.03 7.20 -14.86
N VAL A 237 -16.17 7.61 -14.29
CA VAL A 237 -17.27 8.27 -15.02
C VAL A 237 -17.25 9.78 -14.80
N SER A 238 -17.24 10.24 -13.54
CA SER A 238 -17.22 11.68 -13.26
C SER A 238 -15.80 12.27 -13.32
N GLY A 239 -14.77 11.45 -13.18
CA GLY A 239 -13.38 11.86 -13.07
C GLY A 239 -13.05 12.53 -11.74
N GLU A 240 -13.98 12.55 -10.78
CA GLU A 240 -13.72 13.07 -9.43
C GLU A 240 -12.69 12.21 -8.70
N MET A 241 -11.72 12.84 -8.05
CA MET A 241 -10.80 12.17 -7.15
C MET A 241 -11.26 12.34 -5.71
N LEU A 242 -11.38 11.21 -5.01
CA LEU A 242 -11.78 11.14 -3.61
C LEU A 242 -10.59 10.73 -2.76
N LEU A 243 -10.42 11.38 -1.62
CA LEU A 243 -9.36 11.06 -0.67
C LEU A 243 -9.75 11.50 0.74
N TYR A 244 -9.16 10.85 1.74
CA TYR A 244 -9.25 11.30 3.12
C TYR A 244 -7.88 11.75 3.63
N HIS A 245 -7.88 12.55 4.69
CA HIS A 245 -6.69 13.00 5.39
C HIS A 245 -6.76 12.55 6.85
N ASN A 246 -5.68 11.94 7.32
CA ASN A 246 -5.53 11.56 8.72
C ASN A 246 -4.77 12.61 9.50
N THR A 247 -5.21 12.87 10.73
CA THR A 247 -4.50 13.74 11.66
C THR A 247 -4.44 13.14 13.07
N PHE A 248 -3.48 13.59 13.87
CA PHE A 248 -3.40 13.23 15.29
C PHE A 248 -4.26 14.12 16.20
N LEU A 249 -4.89 15.14 15.65
CA LEU A 249 -5.72 16.12 16.36
C LEU A 249 -7.17 16.01 15.89
N PRO A 250 -8.17 16.22 16.79
CA PRO A 250 -9.57 16.26 16.38
C PRO A 250 -9.88 17.40 15.38
N PRO A 251 -10.77 17.16 14.44
CA PRO A 251 -11.29 15.89 14.00
C PRO A 251 -10.21 15.06 13.32
N TYR A 252 -10.10 13.79 13.68
CA TYR A 252 -8.98 12.91 13.28
C TYR A 252 -8.97 12.54 11.81
N VAL A 253 -10.11 12.66 11.13
CA VAL A 253 -10.27 12.36 9.72
C VAL A 253 -10.99 13.51 9.02
N HIS A 254 -10.44 13.92 7.89
CA HIS A 254 -11.05 14.87 6.96
C HIS A 254 -11.21 14.18 5.61
N PHE A 255 -12.14 14.65 4.81
CA PHE A 255 -12.44 14.11 3.50
C PHE A 255 -12.41 15.20 2.44
N SER A 256 -11.89 14.86 1.25
CA SER A 256 -11.80 15.76 0.11
C SER A 256 -12.33 15.08 -1.15
N VAL A 257 -13.00 15.87 -2.00
CA VAL A 257 -13.42 15.50 -3.35
C VAL A 257 -12.92 16.57 -4.29
N LEU A 258 -12.13 16.18 -5.27
CA LEU A 258 -11.60 17.08 -6.30
C LEU A 258 -12.31 16.79 -7.63
N PRO A 259 -12.81 17.80 -8.34
CA PRO A 259 -13.45 17.61 -9.65
C PRO A 259 -12.44 17.11 -10.69
N LYS A 260 -12.94 16.59 -11.81
CA LYS A 260 -12.12 16.14 -12.95
C LYS A 260 -11.15 17.22 -13.44
N ASN A 261 -11.57 18.48 -13.42
CA ASN A 261 -10.72 19.63 -13.67
C ASN A 261 -10.47 20.37 -12.35
N SER A 262 -9.28 20.20 -11.78
CA SER A 262 -8.92 20.83 -10.51
C SER A 262 -8.93 22.37 -10.55
N LEU A 263 -8.93 22.97 -11.75
CA LEU A 263 -9.04 24.42 -11.95
C LEU A 263 -10.49 24.94 -11.76
N GLU A 264 -11.47 24.07 -11.72
CA GLU A 264 -12.84 24.43 -11.35
C GLU A 264 -12.97 24.59 -9.83
N VAL A 265 -12.22 25.52 -9.28
CA VAL A 265 -12.07 25.71 -7.84
C VAL A 265 -13.37 26.16 -7.17
N HIS A 266 -14.23 26.85 -7.91
CA HIS A 266 -15.54 27.31 -7.46
C HIS A 266 -16.66 26.30 -7.73
N SER A 267 -16.36 25.07 -8.16
CA SER A 267 -17.36 24.04 -8.35
C SER A 267 -18.01 23.67 -7.01
N GLU A 268 -19.33 23.67 -6.94
CA GLU A 268 -20.09 23.19 -5.77
C GLU A 268 -19.76 21.72 -5.41
N ARG A 269 -19.18 20.98 -6.35
CA ARG A 269 -18.71 19.58 -6.15
C ARG A 269 -17.33 19.49 -5.51
N ARG A 270 -16.59 20.58 -5.41
CA ARG A 270 -15.29 20.60 -4.78
C ARG A 270 -15.43 20.63 -3.26
N LEU A 271 -14.93 19.62 -2.58
CA LEU A 271 -14.80 19.59 -1.12
C LEU A 271 -13.33 19.45 -0.76
N VAL A 272 -12.84 20.23 0.19
CA VAL A 272 -11.48 20.12 0.68
C VAL A 272 -11.47 20.16 2.20
N ASN A 273 -10.79 19.20 2.81
CA ASN A 273 -10.59 19.08 4.26
C ASN A 273 -11.89 19.11 5.09
N GLN A 274 -12.98 18.53 4.59
CA GLN A 274 -14.24 18.47 5.32
C GLN A 274 -14.14 17.47 6.49
N PRO A 275 -14.46 17.88 7.73
CA PRO A 275 -14.34 17.00 8.88
C PRO A 275 -15.34 15.84 8.81
N LEU A 276 -14.87 14.64 9.15
CA LEU A 276 -15.73 13.45 9.27
C LEU A 276 -16.04 13.21 10.76
N PRO A 277 -17.31 13.31 11.20
CA PRO A 277 -17.67 13.10 12.60
C PRO A 277 -17.67 11.62 12.99
N GLY A 278 -17.51 11.34 14.29
CA GLY A 278 -17.67 10.01 14.87
C GLY A 278 -16.41 9.14 14.93
N VAL A 279 -15.26 9.61 14.44
CA VAL A 279 -13.96 8.98 14.68
C VAL A 279 -13.39 9.50 16.00
N SER A 280 -13.07 8.60 16.93
CA SER A 280 -12.74 8.95 18.32
C SER A 280 -11.24 8.98 18.66
N GLY A 281 -10.37 8.82 17.69
CA GLY A 281 -8.90 8.81 17.90
C GLY A 281 -8.15 8.64 16.61
N ALA A 282 -6.83 8.83 16.66
CA ALA A 282 -5.99 8.54 15.52
C ALA A 282 -5.98 7.03 15.21
N ARG A 283 -6.14 6.69 13.95
CA ARG A 283 -6.20 5.32 13.44
C ARG A 283 -5.13 5.10 12.38
N MET A 284 -4.62 3.90 12.33
CA MET A 284 -3.85 3.46 11.15
C MET A 284 -4.86 3.06 10.08
N MET A 285 -5.19 4.02 9.22
CA MET A 285 -6.08 3.82 8.06
C MET A 285 -5.22 3.81 6.80
N HIS A 286 -5.47 2.84 5.92
CA HIS A 286 -4.68 2.67 4.70
C HIS A 286 -5.50 2.96 3.43
N ASP A 287 -6.68 2.35 3.33
CA ASP A 287 -7.58 2.46 2.18
C ASP A 287 -9.02 2.78 2.62
N PHE A 288 -9.93 2.99 1.68
CA PHE A 288 -11.34 3.27 1.91
C PHE A 288 -12.19 2.83 0.71
N GLY A 289 -13.49 2.62 0.93
CA GLY A 289 -14.43 2.30 -0.14
C GLY A 289 -15.03 3.56 -0.76
N ALA A 290 -15.20 3.55 -2.09
CA ALA A 290 -15.91 4.60 -2.80
C ALA A 290 -16.78 3.99 -3.90
N SER A 291 -18.08 4.30 -3.85
CA SER A 291 -19.04 4.06 -4.93
C SER A 291 -19.29 5.36 -5.70
N ARG A 292 -20.13 5.33 -6.71
CA ARG A 292 -20.48 6.55 -7.45
C ARG A 292 -21.22 7.59 -6.63
N THR A 293 -21.90 7.20 -5.55
CA THR A 293 -22.71 8.11 -4.74
C THR A 293 -22.26 8.18 -3.28
N HIS A 294 -21.58 7.16 -2.77
CA HIS A 294 -21.21 7.07 -1.36
C HIS A 294 -19.72 6.78 -1.16
N THR A 295 -19.27 7.09 0.04
CA THR A 295 -17.93 6.77 0.54
C THR A 295 -18.06 5.94 1.81
N ILE A 296 -17.11 5.02 2.02
CA ILE A 296 -17.02 4.17 3.22
C ILE A 296 -15.66 4.38 3.86
N ILE A 297 -15.62 5.01 5.02
CA ILE A 297 -14.42 5.10 5.86
C ILE A 297 -14.41 3.95 6.87
N MET A 298 -13.25 3.35 7.05
CA MET A 298 -13.05 2.17 7.89
C MET A 298 -12.37 2.56 9.21
N ASP A 299 -13.16 2.73 10.29
CA ASP A 299 -12.64 2.94 11.65
C ASP A 299 -12.40 1.57 12.31
N LEU A 300 -11.23 1.01 12.03
CA LEU A 300 -10.81 -0.30 12.52
C LEU A 300 -10.14 -0.16 13.90
N PRO A 301 -10.13 -1.24 14.71
CA PRO A 301 -9.49 -1.22 16.03
C PRO A 301 -7.95 -1.26 16.00
N LEU A 302 -7.35 -0.60 15.01
CA LEU A 302 -5.93 -0.42 14.82
C LEU A 302 -5.57 1.05 15.09
N SER A 303 -5.23 1.34 16.34
CA SER A 303 -4.97 2.70 16.81
C SER A 303 -3.51 3.11 16.62
N LEU A 304 -3.32 4.42 16.41
CA LEU A 304 -2.04 5.11 16.44
C LEU A 304 -2.02 6.03 17.67
N ASP A 305 -1.38 5.58 18.75
CA ASP A 305 -1.24 6.40 19.96
C ASP A 305 0.25 6.69 20.27
N PRO A 306 0.76 7.87 19.91
CA PRO A 306 2.14 8.24 20.21
C PRO A 306 2.46 8.23 21.72
N LEU A 307 1.45 8.43 22.59
CA LEU A 307 1.62 8.40 24.04
C LEU A 307 1.93 6.99 24.57
N ASN A 308 1.66 5.95 23.81
CA ASN A 308 2.04 4.59 24.14
C ASN A 308 3.57 4.43 24.25
N THR A 309 4.34 5.24 23.53
CA THR A 309 5.80 5.28 23.67
C THR A 309 6.21 5.64 25.10
N LEU A 310 5.49 6.57 25.76
CA LEU A 310 5.73 6.93 27.18
C LEU A 310 5.40 5.79 28.15
N ARG A 311 4.56 4.86 27.73
CA ARG A 311 4.14 3.68 28.52
C ARG A 311 4.95 2.43 28.15
N ASN A 312 6.02 2.58 27.35
CA ASN A 312 6.80 1.48 26.78
C ASN A 312 5.94 0.47 26.01
N GLN A 313 4.92 0.96 25.30
CA GLN A 313 4.02 0.19 24.46
C GLN A 313 4.20 0.59 23.01
N LYS A 314 3.78 -0.29 22.10
CA LYS A 314 3.80 -0.04 20.66
C LYS A 314 2.86 1.11 20.31
N VAL A 315 3.31 2.04 19.45
CA VAL A 315 2.49 3.16 18.96
C VAL A 315 1.29 2.65 18.17
N VAL A 316 1.51 1.66 17.30
CA VAL A 316 0.44 0.93 16.62
C VAL A 316 -0.02 -0.20 17.53
N SER A 317 -1.28 -0.22 17.86
CA SER A 317 -1.88 -1.27 18.68
C SER A 317 -3.23 -1.72 18.11
N TYR A 318 -3.45 -3.03 18.10
CA TYR A 318 -4.70 -3.64 17.68
C TYR A 318 -5.46 -4.18 18.90
N ASP A 319 -6.71 -3.76 19.02
CA ASP A 319 -7.60 -4.17 20.13
C ASP A 319 -8.71 -5.07 19.59
N SER A 320 -8.50 -6.39 19.65
CA SER A 320 -9.47 -7.38 19.19
C SER A 320 -10.80 -7.38 19.97
N THR A 321 -10.88 -6.69 21.10
CA THR A 321 -12.13 -6.58 21.89
C THR A 321 -13.05 -5.47 21.38
N LYS A 322 -12.54 -4.55 20.56
CA LYS A 322 -13.33 -3.46 19.98
C LYS A 322 -13.88 -3.84 18.62
N PRO A 323 -15.12 -3.43 18.30
CA PRO A 323 -15.67 -3.66 16.98
C PRO A 323 -14.95 -2.84 15.90
N SER A 324 -14.92 -3.36 14.68
CA SER A 324 -14.65 -2.59 13.48
C SER A 324 -15.89 -1.82 13.07
N ARG A 325 -15.72 -0.57 12.63
CA ARG A 325 -16.82 0.28 12.21
C ARG A 325 -16.62 0.79 10.78
N PHE A 326 -17.72 0.86 10.05
CA PHE A 326 -17.76 1.41 8.70
C PHE A 326 -18.64 2.65 8.70
N GLY A 327 -18.07 3.81 8.36
CA GLY A 327 -18.79 5.06 8.22
C GLY A 327 -19.20 5.27 6.76
N VAL A 328 -20.49 5.10 6.45
CA VAL A 328 -21.06 5.26 5.10
C VAL A 328 -21.74 6.61 4.98
N PHE A 329 -21.40 7.40 3.97
CA PHE A 329 -21.97 8.72 3.72
C PHE A 329 -22.02 9.08 2.23
N PRO A 330 -22.96 9.94 1.79
CA PRO A 330 -22.95 10.49 0.44
C PRO A 330 -21.63 11.25 0.19
N ARG A 331 -20.96 11.00 -0.95
CA ARG A 331 -19.58 11.48 -1.20
C ARG A 331 -19.41 13.01 -1.05
N HIS A 332 -20.48 13.80 -1.22
CA HIS A 332 -20.42 15.26 -1.07
C HIS A 332 -21.01 15.75 0.28
N ASN A 333 -21.34 14.83 1.19
CA ASN A 333 -21.88 15.21 2.50
C ASN A 333 -21.34 14.30 3.64
N PRO A 334 -20.06 14.45 4.03
CA PRO A 334 -19.47 13.63 5.09
C PRO A 334 -20.11 13.83 6.47
N SER A 335 -20.80 14.96 6.69
CA SER A 335 -21.50 15.21 7.96
C SER A 335 -22.69 14.27 8.21
N SER A 336 -23.25 13.65 7.17
CA SER A 336 -24.37 12.70 7.27
C SER A 336 -23.93 11.24 7.43
N VAL A 337 -22.72 10.99 7.91
CA VAL A 337 -22.19 9.65 8.08
C VAL A 337 -23.05 8.77 8.99
N ARG A 338 -23.32 7.56 8.50
CA ARG A 338 -23.95 6.47 9.27
C ARG A 338 -22.92 5.41 9.58
N TRP A 339 -22.83 5.00 10.85
CA TRP A 339 -21.87 4.03 11.31
C TRP A 339 -22.48 2.64 11.43
N PHE A 340 -21.78 1.66 10.87
CA PHE A 340 -22.10 0.23 10.92
C PHE A 340 -20.98 -0.51 11.63
N SER A 341 -21.30 -1.46 12.51
CA SER A 341 -20.31 -2.19 13.30
C SER A 341 -20.34 -3.68 13.00
N THR A 342 -19.17 -4.30 13.02
CA THR A 342 -18.98 -5.75 12.90
C THR A 342 -17.90 -6.21 13.86
N SER A 343 -17.64 -7.53 13.91
CA SER A 343 -16.53 -8.07 14.69
C SER A 343 -15.19 -7.43 14.27
N SER A 344 -14.25 -7.42 15.22
CA SER A 344 -12.90 -6.89 15.00
C SER A 344 -12.24 -7.51 13.76
N CYS A 345 -11.63 -6.67 12.95
CA CYS A 345 -10.86 -7.09 11.78
C CYS A 345 -9.83 -6.03 11.41
N CYS A 346 -8.89 -6.41 10.56
CA CYS A 346 -7.96 -5.53 9.90
C CYS A 346 -8.21 -5.57 8.39
N ILE A 347 -8.15 -4.42 7.72
CA ILE A 347 -8.33 -4.29 6.27
C ILE A 347 -7.28 -3.31 5.79
N PHE A 348 -6.44 -3.76 4.86
CA PHE A 348 -5.52 -2.89 4.14
C PHE A 348 -6.14 -2.42 2.82
N HIS A 349 -6.69 -3.32 2.01
CA HIS A 349 -7.15 -2.97 0.68
C HIS A 349 -8.64 -3.23 0.48
N THR A 350 -9.29 -2.30 -0.20
CA THR A 350 -10.62 -2.47 -0.78
C THR A 350 -10.50 -2.90 -2.24
N ALA A 351 -11.28 -3.88 -2.65
CA ALA A 351 -11.29 -4.37 -4.03
C ALA A 351 -12.22 -3.55 -4.91
N ASN A 352 -13.46 -3.31 -4.46
CA ASN A 352 -14.43 -2.48 -5.16
C ASN A 352 -15.60 -2.10 -4.25
N THR A 353 -16.32 -1.04 -4.62
CA THR A 353 -17.50 -0.56 -3.89
C THR A 353 -18.54 -0.07 -4.89
N TRP A 354 -19.81 -0.42 -4.68
CA TRP A 354 -20.88 0.00 -5.59
C TRP A 354 -22.22 0.21 -4.88
N ASP A 355 -23.10 0.97 -5.52
CA ASP A 355 -24.44 1.25 -5.02
C ASP A 355 -25.46 0.24 -5.58
N THR A 356 -26.38 -0.24 -4.74
CA THR A 356 -27.62 -0.87 -5.19
C THR A 356 -28.72 0.17 -5.19
N LYS A 357 -29.44 0.31 -6.32
CA LYS A 357 -30.50 1.29 -6.49
C LYS A 357 -31.89 0.65 -6.36
N SER A 358 -32.80 1.38 -5.74
CA SER A 358 -34.25 1.11 -5.73
C SER A 358 -35.02 2.25 -6.38
N SER A 359 -36.33 2.14 -6.49
CA SER A 359 -37.20 3.23 -6.97
C SER A 359 -37.13 4.51 -6.09
N ARG A 360 -36.61 4.39 -4.87
CA ARG A 360 -36.46 5.48 -3.89
C ARG A 360 -35.03 6.05 -3.78
N GLY A 361 -34.14 5.67 -4.70
CA GLY A 361 -32.70 6.06 -4.66
C GLY A 361 -31.79 4.92 -4.29
N THR A 362 -30.59 5.22 -3.76
CA THR A 362 -29.64 4.19 -3.30
C THR A 362 -30.22 3.47 -2.09
N SER A 363 -30.40 2.15 -2.20
CA SER A 363 -30.95 1.29 -1.14
C SER A 363 -29.88 0.66 -0.26
N SER A 364 -28.74 0.30 -0.84
CA SER A 364 -27.60 -0.24 -0.11
C SER A 364 -26.28 0.12 -0.79
N VAL A 365 -25.20 0.10 -0.01
CA VAL A 365 -23.83 0.21 -0.52
C VAL A 365 -23.12 -1.11 -0.27
N ASN A 366 -22.42 -1.59 -1.27
CA ASN A 366 -21.73 -2.86 -1.27
C ASN A 366 -20.21 -2.62 -1.26
N LEU A 367 -19.48 -3.45 -0.52
CA LEU A 367 -18.02 -3.39 -0.39
C LEU A 367 -17.42 -4.77 -0.56
N LEU A 368 -16.44 -4.87 -1.45
CA LEU A 368 -15.49 -5.97 -1.50
C LEU A 368 -14.14 -5.50 -0.95
N THR A 369 -13.54 -6.30 -0.07
CA THR A 369 -12.30 -5.94 0.61
C THR A 369 -11.48 -7.16 0.98
N CYS A 370 -10.16 -6.98 1.13
CA CYS A 370 -9.26 -7.99 1.68
C CYS A 370 -9.31 -7.91 3.21
N ARG A 371 -10.14 -8.75 3.83
CA ARG A 371 -10.35 -8.75 5.28
C ARG A 371 -9.43 -9.75 5.96
N MET A 372 -8.70 -9.27 6.96
CA MET A 372 -7.86 -10.06 7.87
C MET A 372 -8.54 -10.21 9.23
N THR A 373 -8.36 -11.35 9.87
CA THR A 373 -8.89 -11.62 11.20
C THR A 373 -8.04 -10.98 12.31
N SER A 374 -6.81 -10.59 12.00
CA SER A 374 -5.89 -9.94 12.94
C SER A 374 -5.02 -8.88 12.26
N SER A 375 -4.21 -8.20 13.06
CA SER A 375 -3.21 -7.23 12.56
C SER A 375 -1.79 -7.83 12.43
N LYS A 376 -1.66 -9.16 12.43
CA LYS A 376 -0.35 -9.83 12.37
C LYS A 376 0.50 -9.33 11.22
N LEU A 377 -0.09 -9.08 10.07
CA LEU A 377 0.59 -8.55 8.89
C LEU A 377 1.46 -7.32 9.20
N VAL A 378 0.94 -6.35 9.97
CA VAL A 378 1.66 -5.10 10.31
C VAL A 378 2.97 -5.37 11.05
N TYR A 379 3.01 -6.41 11.85
CA TYR A 379 4.19 -6.76 12.63
C TYR A 379 5.12 -7.70 11.85
N THR A 380 4.56 -8.68 11.19
CA THR A 380 5.33 -9.72 10.50
C THR A 380 6.09 -9.19 9.30
N THR A 381 5.58 -8.18 8.59
CA THR A 381 6.30 -7.45 7.53
C THR A 381 7.53 -6.67 8.02
N GLY A 382 7.75 -6.57 9.32
CA GLY A 382 8.97 -6.08 9.95
C GLY A 382 9.74 -7.16 10.69
N ASN A 383 9.42 -8.45 10.50
CA ASN A 383 9.98 -9.57 11.26
C ASN A 383 9.80 -9.40 12.79
N ILE A 384 8.71 -8.76 13.20
CA ILE A 384 8.40 -8.43 14.59
C ILE A 384 7.31 -9.36 15.09
N SER A 385 7.51 -9.96 16.26
CA SER A 385 6.46 -10.79 16.88
C SER A 385 5.23 -9.94 17.21
N PRO A 386 4.02 -10.35 16.78
CA PRO A 386 2.81 -9.65 17.17
C PRO A 386 2.64 -9.68 18.70
N PRO A 387 1.95 -8.69 19.29
CA PRO A 387 1.64 -8.70 20.72
C PRO A 387 0.85 -9.97 21.08
N LYS A 388 1.18 -10.62 22.17
CA LYS A 388 0.36 -11.71 22.70
C LYS A 388 -1.03 -11.14 23.00
N ALA A 389 -2.10 -11.83 22.53
CA ALA A 389 -3.47 -11.48 22.89
C ALA A 389 -3.56 -11.47 24.43
N SER A 390 -4.07 -10.39 25.01
CA SER A 390 -4.31 -10.35 26.45
C SER A 390 -5.39 -11.38 26.79
N ASN A 391 -5.08 -12.38 27.59
CA ASN A 391 -5.96 -13.47 28.01
C ASN A 391 -7.12 -12.98 28.93
N SER A 392 -7.72 -11.81 28.66
CA SER A 392 -8.83 -11.31 29.48
C SER A 392 -10.15 -12.05 29.28
N LEU A 393 -10.31 -12.81 28.20
CA LEU A 393 -11.53 -13.58 27.94
C LEU A 393 -11.54 -14.98 28.58
N THR A 394 -10.38 -15.55 28.90
CA THR A 394 -10.30 -16.85 29.63
C THR A 394 -10.62 -16.74 31.11
N ALA A 395 -10.57 -15.54 31.70
CA ALA A 395 -10.91 -15.32 33.10
C ALA A 395 -12.43 -15.22 33.33
N GLN A 396 -13.22 -14.71 32.39
CA GLN A 396 -14.68 -14.63 32.53
C GLN A 396 -15.40 -15.91 32.14
N ALA A 397 -14.86 -16.73 31.23
CA ALA A 397 -15.45 -18.05 30.90
C ALA A 397 -15.18 -19.11 31.98
N LYS A 398 -14.18 -18.91 32.85
CA LYS A 398 -13.89 -19.81 33.99
C LYS A 398 -14.71 -19.50 35.25
N GLY A 399 -15.48 -18.42 35.28
CA GLY A 399 -16.31 -18.01 36.40
C GLY A 399 -17.72 -18.61 36.43
N LEU A 400 -18.18 -19.26 35.38
CA LEU A 400 -19.56 -19.79 35.28
C LEU A 400 -19.65 -21.31 35.09
N GLY A 401 -18.69 -22.10 35.53
CA GLY A 401 -18.75 -23.53 35.35
C GLY A 401 -17.77 -24.32 36.20
N ARG A 402 -17.72 -24.10 37.51
CA ARG A 402 -17.01 -24.98 38.42
C ARG A 402 -17.64 -25.02 39.82
N GLU A 403 -18.76 -25.63 39.92
CA GLU A 403 -19.09 -26.52 41.03
C GLU A 403 -19.27 -27.90 40.42
N VAL A 404 -18.38 -28.81 40.73
CA VAL A 404 -18.50 -30.25 41.00
C VAL A 404 -17.14 -30.93 40.76
N MET A 405 -16.68 -31.53 41.88
CA MET A 405 -15.64 -32.54 42.10
C MET A 405 -14.15 -32.16 42.14
N ARG A 406 -13.71 -32.01 43.38
CA ARG A 406 -12.35 -32.37 43.84
C ARG A 406 -12.17 -33.92 43.77
N ASN A 407 -11.05 -34.35 43.23
CA ASN A 407 -10.24 -35.39 43.86
C ASN A 407 -8.77 -35.33 43.43
N GLU A 408 -7.97 -35.70 44.39
CA GLU A 408 -6.56 -35.60 44.61
C GLU A 408 -5.66 -36.35 43.61
N LYS A 409 -4.51 -35.82 43.32
CA LYS A 409 -3.14 -36.33 43.51
C LYS A 409 -2.16 -35.73 42.52
N GLY A 410 -1.12 -35.19 43.09
CA GLY A 410 -0.01 -34.52 42.51
C GLY A 410 0.94 -35.36 41.67
N ASN A 411 1.67 -34.71 40.84
CA ASN A 411 3.15 -34.66 40.81
C ASN A 411 3.65 -33.62 39.82
N ASP A 412 4.66 -32.90 40.25
CA ASP A 412 5.47 -32.02 39.45
C ASP A 412 6.26 -32.78 38.39
N ASP A 413 6.42 -32.21 37.22
CA ASP A 413 7.67 -32.02 36.47
C ASP A 413 7.36 -31.58 35.05
N CYS A 414 7.51 -30.28 34.75
CA CYS A 414 7.56 -29.79 33.39
C CYS A 414 9.01 -29.40 33.05
N ARG A 415 9.76 -30.34 32.47
CA ARG A 415 11.00 -30.09 31.77
C ARG A 415 10.68 -29.56 30.37
N TYR A 416 11.23 -28.42 30.03
CA TYR A 416 11.29 -27.94 28.67
C TYR A 416 12.28 -28.78 27.86
N GLU A 417 11.79 -29.57 26.92
CA GLU A 417 12.62 -30.19 25.89
C GLU A 417 12.83 -29.22 24.73
N GLN A 418 14.10 -28.98 24.45
CA GLN A 418 14.56 -28.26 23.26
C GLN A 418 14.34 -29.14 22.04
N ALA A 419 13.74 -28.57 20.98
CA ALA A 419 13.61 -29.24 19.69
C ALA A 419 14.98 -29.47 19.03
N PRO A 420 15.20 -30.61 18.41
CA PRO A 420 16.49 -30.96 17.79
C PRO A 420 16.72 -30.20 16.49
N VAL A 421 17.98 -29.78 16.34
CA VAL A 421 18.55 -29.23 15.09
C VAL A 421 18.65 -30.39 14.10
N LEU A 422 17.99 -30.29 12.96
CA LEU A 422 18.15 -31.21 11.84
C LEU A 422 19.17 -30.69 10.85
N GLU A 423 20.28 -31.39 10.73
CA GLU A 423 21.29 -31.26 9.69
C GLU A 423 20.92 -32.07 8.45
N SER A 424 21.23 -31.47 7.28
CA SER A 424 21.55 -32.02 5.97
C SER A 424 20.43 -32.45 4.99
N PRO A 425 20.71 -32.33 3.67
CA PRO A 425 19.72 -32.31 2.62
C PRO A 425 19.52 -33.69 1.97
N GLY A 426 18.31 -34.07 1.80
CA GLY A 426 17.95 -35.27 1.04
C GLY A 426 16.47 -35.57 1.07
N GLU A 427 15.93 -35.64 -0.11
CA GLU A 427 14.64 -36.24 -0.45
C GLU A 427 13.38 -35.37 -0.27
N ALA A 428 12.70 -35.20 -1.40
CA ALA A 428 11.33 -34.76 -1.54
C ALA A 428 10.41 -35.65 -0.72
N ALA A 429 10.10 -35.24 0.51
CA ALA A 429 9.13 -35.85 1.37
C ALA A 429 7.85 -35.01 1.40
N HIS A 430 6.84 -35.57 0.75
CA HIS A 430 5.40 -35.46 1.01
C HIS A 430 4.86 -34.21 1.71
N LEU A 431 4.36 -33.27 0.93
CA LEU A 431 3.44 -32.19 1.26
C LEU A 431 2.03 -32.73 1.61
N THR A 432 1.90 -33.70 2.51
CA THR A 432 0.62 -34.39 2.68
C THR A 432 -0.15 -34.08 3.98
N ASP A 433 0.37 -33.30 4.93
CA ASP A 433 -0.30 -33.24 6.25
C ASP A 433 -0.64 -31.87 6.84
N TYR A 434 -0.70 -30.78 6.06
CA TYR A 434 -1.03 -29.46 6.66
C TYR A 434 -2.39 -28.87 6.31
N PHE A 435 -3.25 -29.56 5.58
CA PHE A 435 -4.59 -29.05 5.25
C PHE A 435 -5.67 -30.09 5.49
N SER A 436 -5.91 -30.41 6.76
CA SER A 436 -7.16 -31.07 7.15
C SER A 436 -8.31 -30.06 7.09
N ALA A 437 -9.33 -30.35 6.30
CA ALA A 437 -10.49 -29.49 6.05
C ALA A 437 -11.45 -29.31 7.25
N ASN A 438 -11.05 -29.73 8.44
CA ASN A 438 -11.91 -29.77 9.64
C ASN A 438 -11.37 -28.96 10.82
N ASP A 439 -10.37 -28.07 10.62
CA ASP A 439 -9.88 -27.26 11.73
C ASP A 439 -10.60 -25.90 11.74
N ASP A 440 -11.77 -25.87 12.41
CA ASP A 440 -12.48 -24.66 12.86
C ASP A 440 -11.71 -23.95 14.00
N SER A 441 -10.39 -24.13 14.10
CA SER A 441 -9.59 -23.43 15.10
C SER A 441 -9.61 -21.94 14.82
N GLU A 442 -10.22 -21.19 15.72
CA GLU A 442 -10.34 -19.72 15.71
C GLU A 442 -8.98 -18.96 15.68
N ASP A 443 -7.86 -19.68 15.65
CA ASP A 443 -6.50 -19.15 15.78
C ASP A 443 -5.76 -18.93 14.44
N ILE A 444 -6.31 -19.33 13.32
CA ILE A 444 -5.66 -19.14 12.02
C ILE A 444 -5.95 -17.74 11.50
N ASP A 445 -4.90 -16.93 11.36
CA ASP A 445 -4.98 -15.60 10.77
C ASP A 445 -5.36 -15.72 9.28
N GLN A 446 -6.55 -15.25 8.94
CA GLN A 446 -7.13 -15.35 7.61
C GLN A 446 -7.09 -13.99 6.92
N CYS A 447 -6.63 -13.96 5.67
CA CYS A 447 -6.78 -12.82 4.77
C CYS A 447 -7.57 -13.28 3.55
N ARG A 448 -8.81 -12.82 3.38
CA ARG A 448 -9.74 -13.32 2.37
C ARG A 448 -10.46 -12.18 1.67
N LEU A 449 -10.85 -12.39 0.41
CA LEU A 449 -11.77 -11.51 -0.29
C LEU A 449 -13.15 -11.62 0.37
N TYR A 450 -13.62 -10.50 0.95
CA TYR A 450 -14.78 -10.44 1.83
C TYR A 450 -15.82 -9.46 1.29
N TYR A 451 -17.09 -9.80 1.41
CA TYR A 451 -18.23 -9.01 0.94
C TYR A 451 -19.03 -8.45 2.12
N TYR A 452 -19.41 -7.18 1.99
CA TYR A 452 -20.35 -6.48 2.89
C TYR A 452 -21.44 -5.80 2.09
N GLU A 453 -22.68 -5.79 2.62
CA GLU A 453 -23.79 -4.98 2.12
C GLU A 453 -24.40 -4.16 3.27
N PHE A 454 -24.33 -2.83 3.15
CA PHE A 454 -24.81 -1.85 4.13
C PHE A 454 -26.18 -1.33 3.71
N ASP A 455 -27.24 -1.61 4.48
CA ASP A 455 -28.60 -1.15 4.20
C ASP A 455 -28.77 0.32 4.59
N LEU A 456 -29.16 1.17 3.65
CA LEU A 456 -29.41 2.59 3.85
C LEU A 456 -30.89 2.93 4.04
N LEU A 457 -31.82 2.01 3.76
CA LEU A 457 -33.25 2.25 3.82
C LEU A 457 -33.81 2.08 5.22
N THR A 458 -33.32 1.11 5.98
CA THR A 458 -33.84 0.87 7.32
C THR A 458 -33.31 1.90 8.31
N GLN A 459 -34.19 2.35 9.20
CA GLN A 459 -33.85 3.22 10.34
C GLN A 459 -33.14 2.43 11.46
N VAL A 460 -33.06 1.11 11.34
CA VAL A 460 -32.36 0.26 12.32
C VAL A 460 -30.87 0.59 12.28
N GLN A 461 -30.34 0.99 13.43
CA GLN A 461 -28.91 1.22 13.57
C GLN A 461 -28.16 -0.09 13.32
N ASN A 462 -27.03 -0.02 12.60
CA ASN A 462 -26.11 -1.12 12.41
C ASN A 462 -26.64 -2.29 11.55
N ASN A 463 -27.40 -2.01 10.48
CA ASN A 463 -27.94 -3.06 9.61
C ASN A 463 -26.96 -3.39 8.47
N ILE A 464 -26.00 -4.31 8.72
CA ILE A 464 -25.21 -4.98 7.68
C ILE A 464 -26.02 -6.20 7.23
N THR A 465 -26.64 -6.10 6.06
CA THR A 465 -27.56 -7.13 5.55
C THR A 465 -26.81 -8.43 5.22
N HIS A 466 -25.61 -8.29 4.65
CA HIS A 466 -24.78 -9.41 4.24
C HIS A 466 -23.31 -9.16 4.58
N GLN A 467 -22.65 -10.19 5.11
CA GLN A 467 -21.22 -10.19 5.40
C GLN A 467 -20.64 -11.60 5.43
N TRP A 468 -19.72 -11.92 4.50
CA TRP A 468 -19.04 -13.22 4.41
C TRP A 468 -17.81 -13.18 3.49
N ALA A 469 -16.90 -14.15 3.65
CA ALA A 469 -15.82 -14.37 2.71
C ALA A 469 -16.34 -15.05 1.43
N LEU A 470 -15.85 -14.61 0.28
CA LEU A 470 -16.22 -15.24 -1.00
C LEU A 470 -15.52 -16.58 -1.19
N SER A 471 -14.28 -16.71 -0.69
CA SER A 471 -13.44 -17.89 -0.82
C SER A 471 -12.58 -18.11 0.41
N ALA A 472 -12.20 -19.38 0.65
CA ALA A 472 -11.28 -19.78 1.72
C ALA A 472 -9.81 -19.47 1.39
N ILE A 473 -9.46 -19.25 0.10
CA ILE A 473 -8.09 -19.01 -0.29
C ILE A 473 -7.60 -17.62 0.17
N PRO A 474 -6.31 -17.48 0.54
CA PRO A 474 -5.73 -16.18 0.83
C PRO A 474 -5.85 -15.24 -0.36
N PHE A 475 -6.14 -13.96 -0.11
CA PHE A 475 -6.35 -13.00 -1.19
C PHE A 475 -5.95 -11.59 -0.77
N GLU A 476 -5.04 -10.98 -1.53
CA GLU A 476 -4.56 -9.62 -1.34
C GLU A 476 -4.21 -8.94 -2.67
N PHE A 477 -3.88 -7.64 -2.62
CA PHE A 477 -3.57 -6.81 -3.78
C PHE A 477 -4.67 -6.87 -4.86
N PRO A 478 -5.90 -6.49 -4.52
CA PRO A 478 -7.04 -6.63 -5.42
C PRO A 478 -6.94 -5.66 -6.60
N SER A 479 -7.36 -6.11 -7.77
CA SER A 479 -7.46 -5.32 -8.99
C SER A 479 -8.73 -5.66 -9.73
N VAL A 480 -9.35 -4.68 -10.35
CA VAL A 480 -10.53 -4.82 -11.21
C VAL A 480 -10.26 -4.20 -12.57
N ARG A 481 -11.09 -4.51 -13.54
CA ARG A 481 -11.10 -3.76 -14.80
C ARG A 481 -11.40 -2.28 -14.53
N PRO A 482 -10.59 -1.32 -15.00
CA PRO A 482 -10.67 0.08 -14.58
C PRO A 482 -12.03 0.74 -14.74
N ASP A 483 -12.74 0.43 -15.84
CA ASP A 483 -14.08 0.96 -16.10
C ASP A 483 -15.18 0.31 -15.23
N CYS A 484 -14.86 -0.76 -14.49
CA CYS A 484 -15.73 -1.41 -13.51
C CYS A 484 -15.49 -0.92 -12.07
N GLU A 485 -14.55 -0.02 -11.83
CA GLU A 485 -14.40 0.61 -10.53
C GLU A 485 -15.64 1.42 -10.15
N MET A 486 -16.02 1.40 -8.88
CA MET A 486 -17.22 2.05 -8.34
C MET A 486 -18.55 1.55 -8.95
N GLN A 487 -18.55 0.39 -9.59
CA GLN A 487 -19.70 -0.30 -10.18
C GLN A 487 -19.70 -1.77 -9.81
N PRO A 488 -20.82 -2.50 -10.01
CA PRO A 488 -20.85 -3.95 -9.80
C PRO A 488 -19.88 -4.65 -10.76
N ALA A 489 -18.65 -4.93 -10.30
CA ALA A 489 -17.71 -5.75 -11.04
C ALA A 489 -18.03 -7.23 -10.84
N ARG A 490 -17.92 -8.02 -11.90
CA ARG A 490 -18.03 -9.46 -11.84
C ARG A 490 -16.72 -10.12 -11.43
N TYR A 491 -15.61 -9.67 -12.02
CA TYR A 491 -14.31 -10.29 -11.82
C TYR A 491 -13.38 -9.43 -10.98
N ILE A 492 -12.79 -10.05 -9.96
CA ILE A 492 -11.75 -9.47 -9.12
C ILE A 492 -10.49 -10.30 -9.32
N TYR A 493 -9.39 -9.63 -9.61
CA TYR A 493 -8.06 -10.23 -9.71
C TYR A 493 -7.24 -9.88 -8.47
N GLY A 494 -6.31 -10.74 -8.09
CA GLY A 494 -5.41 -10.48 -6.96
C GLY A 494 -4.31 -11.49 -6.83
N CYS A 495 -3.55 -11.33 -5.76
CA CYS A 495 -2.43 -12.19 -5.40
C CYS A 495 -2.81 -13.22 -4.34
N SER A 496 -2.16 -14.37 -4.38
CA SER A 496 -2.23 -15.41 -3.36
C SER A 496 -0.86 -16.07 -3.17
N THR A 497 -0.80 -16.99 -2.22
CA THR A 497 0.40 -17.81 -1.96
C THR A 497 0.00 -19.25 -1.69
N SER A 498 0.79 -20.19 -2.21
CA SER A 498 0.53 -21.61 -2.04
C SER A 498 0.97 -22.14 -0.67
N THR A 499 1.80 -21.40 0.07
CA THR A 499 2.52 -21.92 1.25
C THR A 499 1.83 -21.63 2.57
N SER A 500 1.07 -20.54 2.73
CA SER A 500 0.40 -20.17 3.98
C SER A 500 -0.58 -19.00 3.77
N CYS A 501 -1.22 -18.53 4.86
CA CYS A 501 -1.96 -17.26 4.79
C CYS A 501 -0.98 -16.06 4.67
N PHE A 502 -1.43 -14.96 4.06
CA PHE A 502 -0.58 -13.78 3.84
C PHE A 502 0.08 -13.25 5.11
N GLY A 503 -0.61 -13.28 6.26
CA GLY A 503 -0.05 -12.77 7.52
C GLY A 503 1.19 -13.54 7.98
N VAL A 504 1.22 -14.86 7.80
CA VAL A 504 2.37 -15.71 8.15
C VAL A 504 3.42 -15.67 7.05
N ALA A 505 2.98 -15.72 5.79
CA ALA A 505 3.84 -15.70 4.60
C ALA A 505 4.71 -14.44 4.57
N LEU A 506 4.13 -13.26 4.68
CA LEU A 506 4.87 -12.01 4.66
C LEU A 506 5.83 -11.86 5.85
N GLY A 507 5.53 -12.48 7.01
CA GLY A 507 6.45 -12.48 8.15
C GLY A 507 7.74 -13.25 7.93
N LYS A 508 7.73 -14.19 7.00
CA LYS A 508 8.90 -14.96 6.56
C LYS A 508 9.49 -14.40 5.26
N ALA A 509 9.05 -13.22 4.81
CA ALA A 509 9.31 -12.67 3.49
C ALA A 509 8.91 -13.65 2.36
N ASP A 510 7.80 -14.38 2.58
CA ASP A 510 7.22 -15.24 1.56
C ASP A 510 6.63 -14.39 0.43
N LYS A 511 6.57 -14.98 -0.73
CA LYS A 511 6.39 -14.28 -1.99
C LYS A 511 5.11 -14.73 -2.66
N VAL A 512 4.63 -13.93 -3.59
CA VAL A 512 3.44 -14.23 -4.40
C VAL A 512 3.80 -15.23 -5.49
N ASP A 513 3.29 -16.44 -5.40
CA ASP A 513 3.45 -17.49 -6.42
C ASP A 513 2.15 -17.82 -7.16
N LEU A 514 1.03 -17.20 -6.75
CA LEU A 514 -0.28 -17.40 -7.35
C LEU A 514 -0.93 -16.06 -7.72
N LEU A 515 -1.52 -15.99 -8.92
CA LEU A 515 -2.47 -14.96 -9.28
C LEU A 515 -3.86 -15.58 -9.38
N VAL A 516 -4.86 -14.88 -8.87
CA VAL A 516 -6.22 -15.40 -8.73
C VAL A 516 -7.22 -14.50 -9.42
N LYS A 517 -8.17 -15.09 -10.14
CA LYS A 517 -9.37 -14.45 -10.69
C LYS A 517 -10.58 -15.01 -9.97
N VAL A 518 -11.43 -14.15 -9.43
CA VAL A 518 -12.64 -14.50 -8.68
C VAL A 518 -13.87 -13.95 -9.38
N ASP A 519 -14.84 -14.79 -9.75
CA ASP A 519 -16.19 -14.37 -10.16
C ASP A 519 -17.00 -13.99 -8.93
N ALA A 520 -16.79 -12.75 -8.47
CA ALA A 520 -17.40 -12.22 -7.27
C ALA A 520 -18.93 -12.18 -7.37
N LYS A 521 -19.48 -11.87 -8.56
CA LYS A 521 -20.93 -11.86 -8.78
C LYS A 521 -21.56 -13.22 -8.50
N THR A 522 -20.96 -14.29 -9.05
CA THR A 522 -21.44 -15.67 -8.83
C THR A 522 -21.33 -16.07 -7.37
N LEU A 523 -20.21 -15.75 -6.70
CA LEU A 523 -20.02 -16.12 -5.31
C LEU A 523 -20.91 -15.31 -4.36
N ILE A 524 -21.11 -14.01 -4.59
CA ILE A 524 -22.07 -13.20 -3.83
C ILE A 524 -23.48 -13.80 -3.95
N GLN A 525 -23.91 -14.16 -5.16
CA GLN A 525 -25.23 -14.77 -5.36
C GLN A 525 -25.35 -16.09 -4.60
N ARG A 526 -24.34 -16.98 -4.70
CA ARG A 526 -24.30 -18.21 -3.91
C ARG A 526 -24.42 -17.96 -2.41
N GLY A 527 -23.69 -16.94 -1.89
CA GLY A 527 -23.79 -16.55 -0.48
C GLY A 527 -25.20 -16.11 -0.07
N LYS A 528 -25.87 -15.33 -0.92
CA LYS A 528 -27.26 -14.90 -0.69
C LYS A 528 -28.23 -16.09 -0.67
N ASP A 529 -28.01 -17.07 -1.52
CA ASP A 529 -28.84 -18.27 -1.62
C ASP A 529 -28.62 -19.23 -0.42
N MET A 530 -27.39 -19.30 0.12
CA MET A 530 -27.04 -20.16 1.25
C MET A 530 -27.56 -19.64 2.60
N LYS A 531 -28.03 -18.41 2.70
CA LYS A 531 -28.45 -17.75 3.95
C LYS A 531 -27.38 -17.81 5.06
N THR A 532 -26.12 -17.91 4.68
CA THR A 532 -24.99 -17.97 5.64
C THR A 532 -24.62 -16.55 6.09
N THR A 533 -24.51 -16.38 7.40
CA THR A 533 -24.24 -15.07 7.99
C THR A 533 -23.02 -14.97 8.91
N PRO A 534 -22.28 -16.03 9.25
CA PRO A 534 -21.17 -15.86 10.19
C PRO A 534 -20.03 -15.03 9.55
N VAL A 535 -19.46 -14.14 10.31
CA VAL A 535 -18.34 -13.26 9.90
C VAL A 535 -17.11 -14.06 9.45
N THR A 536 -16.93 -15.25 9.98
CA THR A 536 -15.86 -16.20 9.63
C THR A 536 -16.24 -17.19 8.53
N GLY A 537 -17.51 -17.25 8.15
CA GLY A 537 -18.00 -18.15 7.10
C GLY A 537 -17.48 -17.77 5.73
N CYS A 538 -17.35 -18.75 4.84
CA CYS A 538 -17.03 -18.52 3.45
C CYS A 538 -17.92 -19.33 2.51
N VAL A 539 -18.13 -18.78 1.31
CA VAL A 539 -19.00 -19.36 0.28
C VAL A 539 -18.33 -20.54 -0.41
N ASP A 540 -17.14 -20.33 -0.92
CA ASP A 540 -16.33 -21.39 -1.53
C ASP A 540 -15.23 -21.82 -0.55
N ARG A 541 -15.37 -23.03 -0.03
CA ARG A 541 -14.49 -23.57 1.01
C ARG A 541 -13.32 -24.39 0.45
N ARG A 542 -13.21 -24.51 -0.87
CA ARG A 542 -12.15 -25.29 -1.49
C ARG A 542 -10.78 -24.69 -1.17
N SER A 543 -9.83 -25.57 -0.93
CA SER A 543 -8.42 -25.22 -0.83
C SER A 543 -7.84 -24.87 -2.20
N ILE A 544 -6.69 -24.21 -2.22
CA ILE A 544 -5.91 -23.91 -3.45
C ILE A 544 -5.67 -25.20 -4.23
N ARG A 545 -5.29 -26.29 -3.54
CA ARG A 545 -5.02 -27.59 -4.16
C ARG A 545 -6.26 -28.14 -4.87
N GLU A 546 -7.42 -28.14 -4.22
CA GLU A 546 -8.66 -28.64 -4.81
C GLU A 546 -9.10 -27.83 -6.03
N ILE A 547 -8.85 -26.52 -6.03
CA ILE A 547 -9.14 -25.65 -7.18
C ILE A 547 -8.19 -25.97 -8.32
N LEU A 548 -6.88 -26.10 -8.07
CA LEU A 548 -5.89 -26.42 -9.09
C LEU A 548 -6.10 -27.81 -9.72
N GLU A 549 -6.44 -28.80 -8.93
CA GLU A 549 -6.69 -30.17 -9.40
C GLU A 549 -7.97 -30.28 -10.27
N LYS A 550 -8.98 -29.48 -9.97
CA LYS A 550 -10.31 -29.53 -10.62
C LYS A 550 -10.63 -28.29 -11.43
N GLN A 551 -9.64 -27.53 -11.83
CA GLN A 551 -9.84 -26.25 -12.54
C GLN A 551 -10.57 -26.51 -13.88
N VAL A 552 -11.82 -26.08 -13.95
CA VAL A 552 -12.66 -26.13 -15.13
C VAL A 552 -12.86 -24.73 -15.72
N GLU A 553 -13.21 -24.66 -17.01
CA GLU A 553 -13.31 -23.39 -17.73
C GLU A 553 -14.30 -22.37 -17.10
N LYS A 554 -15.38 -22.86 -16.49
CA LYS A 554 -16.41 -22.04 -15.84
C LYS A 554 -16.32 -22.00 -14.33
N ASP A 555 -15.15 -22.35 -13.75
CA ASP A 555 -14.96 -22.25 -12.30
C ASP A 555 -15.01 -20.78 -11.87
N PRO A 556 -15.74 -20.44 -10.79
CA PRO A 556 -15.79 -19.06 -10.29
C PRO A 556 -14.45 -18.61 -9.69
N ILE A 557 -13.51 -19.50 -9.45
CA ILE A 557 -12.16 -19.19 -8.98
C ILE A 557 -11.15 -19.81 -9.95
N ARG A 558 -10.33 -19.01 -10.58
CA ARG A 558 -9.25 -19.47 -11.45
C ARG A 558 -7.90 -19.01 -10.91
N ILE A 559 -6.94 -19.90 -10.95
CA ILE A 559 -5.60 -19.66 -10.40
C ILE A 559 -4.57 -19.85 -11.51
N PHE A 560 -3.71 -18.84 -11.68
CA PHE A 560 -2.47 -18.96 -12.43
C PHE A 560 -1.35 -19.21 -11.43
N HIS A 561 -0.73 -20.39 -11.51
CA HIS A 561 0.40 -20.78 -10.68
C HIS A 561 1.70 -20.50 -11.44
N LEU A 562 2.57 -19.68 -10.87
CA LEU A 562 3.87 -19.40 -11.46
C LEU A 562 4.76 -20.65 -11.41
N PRO A 563 5.73 -20.78 -12.33
CA PRO A 563 6.74 -21.83 -12.27
C PRO A 563 7.51 -21.77 -10.92
N PRO A 564 8.03 -22.92 -10.46
CA PRO A 564 8.79 -22.98 -9.20
C PRO A 564 9.92 -21.95 -9.15
N LYS A 565 10.10 -21.29 -7.98
CA LYS A 565 11.06 -20.21 -7.72
C LYS A 565 10.83 -18.92 -8.50
N GLN A 566 9.73 -18.78 -9.21
CA GLN A 566 9.32 -17.54 -9.85
C GLN A 566 8.20 -16.90 -9.04
N TYR A 567 8.35 -15.60 -8.75
CA TYR A 567 7.44 -14.87 -7.87
C TYR A 567 6.97 -13.59 -8.53
N ALA A 568 5.66 -13.39 -8.46
CA ALA A 568 5.00 -12.22 -9.03
C ALA A 568 4.97 -11.04 -8.05
N GLN A 569 4.61 -9.90 -8.60
CA GLN A 569 4.20 -8.71 -7.88
C GLN A 569 2.76 -8.37 -8.29
N GLU A 570 2.17 -7.32 -7.71
CA GLU A 570 0.79 -6.95 -7.95
C GLU A 570 0.44 -6.87 -9.44
N PRO A 571 -0.61 -7.58 -9.92
CA PRO A 571 -1.04 -7.51 -11.30
C PRO A 571 -1.96 -6.30 -11.55
N ARG A 572 -1.86 -5.69 -12.74
CA ARG A 572 -2.80 -4.67 -13.20
C ARG A 572 -3.49 -5.08 -14.48
N PHE A 573 -4.80 -4.87 -14.50
CA PHE A 573 -5.63 -5.22 -15.64
C PHE A 573 -5.55 -4.16 -16.74
N VAL A 574 -5.35 -4.61 -17.97
CA VAL A 574 -5.43 -3.78 -19.20
C VAL A 574 -6.54 -4.36 -20.10
N PRO A 575 -7.61 -3.60 -20.37
CA PRO A 575 -8.73 -4.11 -21.14
C PRO A 575 -8.37 -4.31 -22.62
N ARG A 576 -8.93 -5.35 -23.22
CA ARG A 576 -8.89 -5.57 -24.68
C ARG A 576 -9.90 -4.64 -25.34
N ALA A 577 -9.42 -3.76 -26.22
CA ALA A 577 -10.24 -2.72 -26.84
C ALA A 577 -11.38 -3.27 -27.72
N SER A 578 -11.21 -4.47 -28.28
CA SER A 578 -12.15 -5.11 -29.21
C SER A 578 -13.27 -5.90 -28.53
N SER A 579 -13.31 -5.96 -27.19
CA SER A 579 -14.28 -6.79 -26.46
C SER A 579 -15.03 -6.01 -25.38
N THR A 580 -16.31 -6.29 -25.27
CA THR A 580 -17.18 -5.80 -24.18
C THR A 580 -17.24 -6.73 -22.97
N GLU A 581 -16.63 -7.93 -23.06
CA GLU A 581 -16.55 -8.85 -21.94
C GLU A 581 -15.64 -8.29 -20.85
N GLU A 582 -16.09 -8.33 -19.61
CA GLU A 582 -15.41 -7.70 -18.49
C GLU A 582 -14.01 -8.29 -18.26
N ASP A 583 -13.84 -9.59 -18.46
CA ASP A 583 -12.55 -10.28 -18.27
C ASP A 583 -11.66 -10.32 -19.51
N ALA A 584 -12.13 -9.78 -20.64
CA ALA A 584 -11.31 -9.70 -21.85
C ALA A 584 -10.23 -8.62 -21.68
N GLY A 585 -9.02 -9.06 -21.47
CA GLY A 585 -7.88 -8.19 -21.23
C GLY A 585 -6.62 -8.97 -20.84
N TYR A 586 -5.68 -8.24 -20.30
CA TYR A 586 -4.38 -8.74 -19.91
C TYR A 586 -4.06 -8.32 -18.47
N LEU A 587 -3.34 -9.19 -17.74
CA LEU A 587 -2.71 -8.84 -16.48
C LEU A 587 -1.23 -8.60 -16.71
N LEU A 588 -0.75 -7.43 -16.31
CA LEU A 588 0.66 -7.05 -16.35
C LEU A 588 1.23 -7.10 -14.94
N PHE A 589 2.36 -7.76 -14.76
CA PHE A 589 3.03 -7.87 -13.46
C PHE A 589 4.51 -8.20 -13.63
N TYR A 590 5.34 -7.71 -12.70
CA TYR A 590 6.74 -8.09 -12.65
C TYR A 590 6.91 -9.49 -12.05
N VAL A 591 7.89 -10.22 -12.57
CA VAL A 591 8.31 -11.54 -12.10
C VAL A 591 9.81 -11.51 -11.83
N PHE A 592 10.20 -12.12 -10.72
CA PHE A 592 11.61 -12.40 -10.43
C PHE A 592 11.83 -13.90 -10.26
N ASP A 593 12.88 -14.40 -10.90
CA ASP A 593 13.30 -15.80 -10.83
C ASP A 593 14.43 -15.94 -9.81
N GLU A 594 14.15 -16.60 -8.68
CA GLU A 594 15.10 -16.80 -7.59
C GLU A 594 16.16 -17.88 -7.86
N THR A 595 16.16 -18.51 -9.03
CA THR A 595 17.33 -19.27 -9.48
C THR A 595 18.55 -18.38 -9.73
N GLN A 596 18.33 -17.07 -9.83
CA GLN A 596 19.39 -16.04 -9.97
C GLN A 596 20.02 -15.64 -8.62
N LEU A 597 19.56 -16.20 -7.49
CA LEU A 597 20.18 -15.95 -6.19
C LEU A 597 21.49 -16.73 -6.07
N LEU A 598 22.46 -16.09 -5.44
CA LEU A 598 23.71 -16.71 -5.03
C LEU A 598 23.49 -17.64 -3.84
N PRO A 599 24.42 -18.56 -3.54
CA PRO A 599 24.33 -19.40 -2.34
C PRO A 599 24.24 -18.62 -1.01
N SER A 600 24.70 -17.36 -1.01
CA SER A 600 24.55 -16.42 0.12
C SER A 600 23.12 -15.92 0.35
N GLY A 601 22.20 -16.15 -0.59
CA GLY A 601 20.86 -15.56 -0.60
C GLY A 601 20.78 -14.17 -1.25
N ASP A 602 21.91 -13.58 -1.64
CA ASP A 602 21.94 -12.29 -2.33
C ASP A 602 21.62 -12.47 -3.82
N CYS A 603 21.08 -11.43 -4.46
CA CYS A 603 20.91 -11.43 -5.91
C CYS A 603 22.26 -11.36 -6.61
N SER A 604 22.41 -12.14 -7.70
CA SER A 604 23.55 -11.98 -8.60
C SER A 604 23.60 -10.52 -9.11
N PRO A 605 24.80 -9.93 -9.30
CA PRO A 605 24.92 -8.62 -9.94
C PRO A 605 24.30 -8.53 -11.34
N SER A 606 24.17 -9.67 -12.03
CA SER A 606 23.52 -9.78 -13.34
C SER A 606 22.03 -10.16 -13.24
N ALA A 607 21.48 -10.27 -12.05
CA ALA A 607 20.07 -10.65 -11.87
C ALA A 607 19.13 -9.61 -12.47
N VAL A 608 18.13 -10.09 -13.21
CA VAL A 608 17.14 -9.28 -13.91
C VAL A 608 15.72 -9.74 -13.56
N SER A 609 14.76 -8.83 -13.65
CA SER A 609 13.34 -9.16 -13.59
C SER A 609 12.73 -9.20 -14.99
N GLU A 610 11.55 -9.74 -15.10
CA GLU A 610 10.74 -9.73 -16.30
C GLU A 610 9.40 -9.02 -16.04
N LEU A 611 8.81 -8.40 -17.07
CA LEU A 611 7.41 -8.03 -17.08
C LEU A 611 6.64 -9.08 -17.89
N TRP A 612 5.67 -9.74 -17.27
CA TRP A 612 4.81 -10.71 -17.93
C TRP A 612 3.47 -10.10 -18.28
N VAL A 613 2.94 -10.53 -19.42
CA VAL A 613 1.61 -10.20 -19.93
C VAL A 613 0.81 -11.50 -20.00
N LEU A 614 -0.11 -11.68 -19.06
CA LEU A 614 -0.97 -12.86 -18.94
C LEU A 614 -2.35 -12.56 -19.50
N ASP A 615 -2.94 -13.48 -20.28
CA ASP A 615 -4.34 -13.40 -20.69
C ASP A 615 -5.25 -13.52 -19.46
N ALA A 616 -5.96 -12.43 -19.14
CA ALA A 616 -6.81 -12.34 -17.94
C ALA A 616 -8.11 -13.16 -18.07
N GLN A 617 -8.52 -13.48 -19.29
CA GLN A 617 -9.73 -14.24 -19.54
C GLN A 617 -9.53 -15.71 -19.18
N ASN A 618 -8.44 -16.31 -19.66
CA ASN A 618 -8.17 -17.72 -19.42
C ASN A 618 -7.25 -18.02 -18.22
N MET A 619 -6.54 -17.01 -17.69
CA MET A 619 -5.61 -17.17 -16.55
C MET A 619 -4.59 -18.31 -16.77
N ARG A 620 -4.09 -18.45 -17.98
CA ARG A 620 -3.16 -19.53 -18.36
C ARG A 620 -2.06 -19.06 -19.29
N ASP A 621 -2.40 -18.31 -20.35
CA ASP A 621 -1.49 -18.01 -21.44
C ASP A 621 -0.70 -16.72 -21.16
N VAL A 622 0.60 -16.85 -20.94
CA VAL A 622 1.54 -15.72 -20.92
C VAL A 622 1.86 -15.36 -22.37
N VAL A 623 1.24 -14.28 -22.86
CA VAL A 623 1.32 -13.88 -24.27
C VAL A 623 2.61 -13.16 -24.63
N ALA A 624 3.24 -12.50 -23.65
CA ALA A 624 4.55 -11.85 -23.80
C ALA A 624 5.31 -11.81 -22.48
N LYS A 625 6.64 -11.84 -22.60
CA LYS A 625 7.59 -11.63 -21.50
C LYS A 625 8.64 -10.61 -21.93
N VAL A 626 8.80 -9.54 -21.19
CA VAL A 626 9.78 -8.49 -21.44
C VAL A 626 10.92 -8.65 -20.44
N THR A 627 12.13 -8.88 -20.90
CA THR A 627 13.33 -8.99 -20.06
C THR A 627 13.86 -7.60 -19.76
N LEU A 628 13.97 -7.25 -18.49
CA LEU A 628 14.41 -5.93 -18.04
C LEU A 628 15.96 -5.88 -17.95
N PRO A 629 16.58 -4.67 -18.05
CA PRO A 629 18.03 -4.56 -17.95
C PRO A 629 18.57 -4.74 -16.52
N GLN A 630 17.69 -4.79 -15.52
CA GLN A 630 18.02 -4.96 -14.11
C GLN A 630 16.86 -5.61 -13.35
N ARG A 631 17.10 -6.01 -12.11
CA ARG A 631 16.01 -6.46 -11.24
C ARG A 631 15.13 -5.31 -10.75
N VAL A 632 13.88 -5.62 -10.52
CA VAL A 632 12.91 -4.77 -9.82
C VAL A 632 12.65 -5.39 -8.45
N PRO A 633 13.04 -4.74 -7.34
CA PRO A 633 12.78 -5.27 -6.00
C PRO A 633 11.29 -5.51 -5.76
N TYR A 634 10.94 -6.49 -4.91
CA TYR A 634 9.55 -6.66 -4.49
C TYR A 634 9.10 -5.40 -3.75
N GLY A 635 8.03 -4.79 -4.17
CA GLY A 635 7.52 -3.56 -3.59
C GLY A 635 5.99 -3.56 -3.51
N LEU A 636 5.34 -2.38 -3.59
CA LEU A 636 3.94 -2.25 -3.23
C LEU A 636 3.02 -2.25 -4.47
N HIS A 637 2.49 -1.11 -4.87
CA HIS A 637 1.43 -1.03 -5.86
C HIS A 637 1.89 -0.62 -7.25
N ALA A 638 1.17 -1.11 -8.24
CA ALA A 638 1.38 -0.78 -9.65
C ALA A 638 0.17 -0.04 -10.24
N THR A 639 0.35 0.58 -11.39
CA THR A 639 -0.70 1.22 -12.16
C THR A 639 -0.40 1.10 -13.65
N TRP A 640 -1.44 0.89 -14.44
CA TRP A 640 -1.39 1.02 -15.89
C TRP A 640 -1.80 2.44 -16.29
N PHE A 641 -0.89 3.16 -16.92
CA PHE A 641 -1.18 4.42 -17.58
C PHE A 641 -1.43 4.16 -19.05
N SER A 642 -2.64 4.45 -19.50
CA SER A 642 -3.02 4.31 -20.91
C SER A 642 -2.24 5.29 -21.79
N ARG A 643 -2.29 5.07 -23.12
CA ARG A 643 -1.74 6.05 -24.08
C ARG A 643 -2.31 7.46 -23.86
N GLN A 644 -3.60 7.56 -23.59
CA GLN A 644 -4.23 8.85 -23.31
C GLN A 644 -3.61 9.52 -22.07
N HIS A 645 -3.34 8.78 -21.00
CA HIS A 645 -2.69 9.30 -19.81
C HIS A 645 -1.26 9.77 -20.07
N VAL A 646 -0.53 9.13 -20.97
CA VAL A 646 0.83 9.52 -21.36
C VAL A 646 0.82 10.76 -22.24
N ASP A 647 -0.12 10.84 -23.20
CA ASP A 647 -0.19 11.92 -24.19
C ASP A 647 -0.84 13.21 -23.64
N GLU A 648 -1.85 13.09 -22.75
CA GLU A 648 -2.68 14.19 -22.24
C GLU A 648 -2.25 14.71 -20.86
N GLN A 649 -0.94 14.79 -20.60
CA GLN A 649 -0.45 15.35 -19.34
C GLN A 649 -0.50 16.88 -19.35
N ARG A 650 -0.80 17.47 -18.19
CA ARG A 650 -0.66 18.93 -17.98
C ARG A 650 0.78 19.36 -18.21
N ALA A 651 0.97 20.59 -18.69
CA ALA A 651 2.28 21.17 -18.91
C ALA A 651 3.15 21.11 -17.65
N VAL A 652 4.45 20.92 -17.86
CA VAL A 652 5.48 20.93 -16.82
C VAL A 652 6.46 22.05 -17.18
N GLU A 653 6.64 23.02 -16.28
CA GLU A 653 7.58 24.13 -16.43
C GLU A 653 8.95 23.77 -15.87
N SER A 654 8.98 23.03 -14.75
CA SER A 654 10.22 22.61 -14.13
C SER A 654 10.10 21.22 -13.49
N LEU A 655 11.22 20.49 -13.48
CA LEU A 655 11.38 19.23 -12.79
C LEU A 655 12.19 19.43 -11.51
N ARG A 656 11.93 18.62 -10.50
CA ARG A 656 12.79 18.55 -9.32
C ARG A 656 14.12 17.89 -9.70
N SER A 657 15.21 18.49 -9.26
CA SER A 657 16.55 17.90 -9.39
C SER A 657 17.44 18.37 -8.23
N LEU A 658 18.49 17.62 -7.97
CA LEU A 658 19.50 17.98 -6.97
C LEU A 658 20.18 19.32 -7.33
N ASP A 659 20.48 19.54 -8.61
CA ASP A 659 21.15 20.74 -9.10
C ASP A 659 20.28 22.01 -8.96
N VAL A 660 18.97 21.89 -9.15
CA VAL A 660 18.02 23.00 -8.98
C VAL A 660 17.93 23.41 -7.51
N VAL A 661 17.89 22.43 -6.60
CA VAL A 661 17.87 22.69 -5.16
C VAL A 661 19.16 23.39 -4.73
N GLN A 662 20.31 22.91 -5.19
CA GLN A 662 21.61 23.50 -4.87
C GLN A 662 21.76 24.92 -5.46
N ARG A 663 21.39 25.13 -6.73
CA ARG A 663 21.43 26.46 -7.35
C ARG A 663 20.55 27.48 -6.61
N LYS A 664 19.32 27.14 -6.29
CA LYS A 664 18.44 28.05 -5.51
C LYS A 664 19.06 28.39 -4.16
N LYS A 665 19.79 27.48 -3.55
CA LYS A 665 20.54 27.69 -2.31
C LYS A 665 21.67 28.69 -2.53
N ASP A 666 22.45 28.54 -3.58
CA ASP A 666 23.59 29.37 -3.89
C ASP A 666 23.17 30.80 -4.32
N GLU A 667 22.14 30.91 -5.15
CA GLU A 667 21.58 32.19 -5.59
C GLU A 667 21.06 33.03 -4.42
N TRP A 668 20.39 32.40 -3.46
CA TRP A 668 19.87 33.09 -2.30
C TRP A 668 20.99 33.57 -1.35
N VAL A 669 22.02 32.73 -1.14
CA VAL A 669 23.20 33.13 -0.34
C VAL A 669 23.97 34.24 -0.99
N ASN A 670 24.15 34.16 -2.32
CA ASN A 670 24.97 35.11 -3.07
C ASN A 670 24.22 36.43 -3.42
N GLY A 671 22.90 36.37 -3.63
CA GLY A 671 22.05 37.52 -3.95
C GLY A 671 21.59 38.36 -2.76
N GLY A 672 21.99 37.97 -1.53
CA GLY A 672 21.57 38.63 -0.29
C GLY A 672 22.61 39.49 0.37
N GLY A 673 22.18 40.61 0.99
CA GLY A 673 23.02 41.45 1.82
C GLY A 673 23.61 40.73 3.04
N VAL A 674 24.47 41.39 3.81
CA VAL A 674 25.19 40.86 4.99
C VAL A 674 24.27 40.12 5.96
N ALA A 675 23.05 40.60 6.15
CA ALA A 675 22.06 39.99 7.02
C ALA A 675 21.64 38.56 6.58
N ARG A 676 21.49 38.33 5.26
CA ARG A 676 21.15 36.99 4.73
C ARG A 676 22.30 35.99 4.86
N ARG A 677 23.53 36.45 4.67
CA ARG A 677 24.75 35.64 4.85
C ARG A 677 24.96 35.30 6.32
N ALA A 678 24.75 36.23 7.24
CA ALA A 678 24.82 36.01 8.68
C ALA A 678 23.75 35.01 9.15
N TRP A 679 22.53 35.15 8.62
CA TRP A 679 21.43 34.22 8.90
C TRP A 679 21.73 32.81 8.38
N ALA A 680 22.26 32.66 7.15
CA ALA A 680 22.66 31.36 6.60
C ALA A 680 23.77 30.71 7.42
N MET A 681 24.78 31.45 7.87
CA MET A 681 25.85 30.98 8.73
C MET A 681 25.35 30.58 10.14
N MET A 682 24.42 31.33 10.70
CA MET A 682 23.83 31.02 12.01
C MET A 682 22.97 29.74 11.92
N ARG A 683 22.21 29.59 10.86
CA ARG A 683 21.41 28.40 10.59
C ARG A 683 22.28 27.17 10.38
N ASP A 684 23.34 27.25 9.57
CA ASP A 684 24.29 26.14 9.36
C ASP A 684 25.01 25.74 10.66
N LYS A 685 25.26 26.69 11.57
CA LYS A 685 25.76 26.39 12.91
C LYS A 685 24.72 25.69 13.78
N LEU A 686 23.47 26.14 13.75
CA LEU A 686 22.36 25.50 14.46
C LEU A 686 22.10 24.08 13.95
N GLU A 687 22.11 23.89 12.64
CA GLU A 687 21.96 22.59 12.00
C GLU A 687 23.09 21.63 12.42
N ARG A 688 24.34 22.11 12.45
CA ARG A 688 25.49 21.31 12.91
C ARG A 688 25.50 21.06 14.43
N ALA A 689 24.93 21.94 15.22
CA ALA A 689 24.84 21.75 16.67
C ALA A 689 23.73 20.73 17.06
N MET A 690 22.78 20.49 16.16
CA MET A 690 21.67 19.57 16.37
C MET A 690 21.85 18.19 15.68
N GLY A 691 22.88 18.04 14.87
CA GLY A 691 23.32 16.75 14.27
C GLY A 691 24.32 16.05 15.12
#